data_9e7871404a92d995a2876ae9831efe68
#
_entry.id   9e7871404a92d995a2876ae9831efe68
#
_cell.length_a   1.000
_cell.length_b   1.000
_cell.length_c   1.000
_cell.angle_alpha   90.00
_cell.angle_beta   90.00
_cell.angle_gamma   90.00
#
_symmetry.space_group_name_H-M   'P 1'
#
loop_
_entity.id
_entity.type
_entity.pdbx_description
1 polymer ?
#
loop_
_entity_poly.entity_id
_entity_poly.type
_entity_poly.pdbx_seq_one_letter_code
_entity_poly.pdbx_strand_id
1 'polypeptide(L)'
;MTEGEVCMFDETTMRCQRAAMSGNWRLFKKILEEDTKCLVEPFDLFGNTAIHVATRSNNPRLLRELLEALPEKDRWQALRKGNCVNNTLLHEIIFCTTVEMASVVFKFEKEVPEEHKGLPLLELTNNSGETPLFRAAKLGKLKMLKFMAQHAQADIRTLFVRFDKYSILHASILGQFFDVAIWLLNTDEKLAQHKDMNGMTCLQLLSNMPLVFRSQAPSMGTMKNLIYYCTSLSQYFFLLPEEGYEIDEDDGDEDGSVDFRQRSDLESGQQDKAKLPSSEFNGIGHIWQRKKQHKLAEHLAGLLVQRDFSWQISFHENFQPLIVMPVLSSKSDRIKHIHHMKEMHKTNSEIFHSKSYRPITTATSIPHSKNYTPLLMAAGSGIVEIVEKIIERYPEAICHVSQDEHNVLHMAVKHRQLKIFNMLKKHSAFKSLVSRITAEGRTLFHQISRMEFYVEQHLPGVAFQLQDELRWYERVRKIVPPHYLMHCDKDGLTAEDVLEMEHRKMHKEAKGWIKETAQSCSTVSVLVATVVFAAAYTIPGGTNQNNGTPVFLGSRVFLFFTVTDVVALVSSLVSVVMFLSILTSPFELWDFRRSLPGKLSLGFAFLFFSLVCTMLTFSATVLLTIRFENHRKWASILFCSAVFFPVAIFWRMQFPLYKMIQRFLKRLFKTLKQAIPTTFINYSTKRTHRINYHIHYH
;
A
#
# COMPACT_ATOMS: atom_id res chain seq x y z
N MET A 1 44.94 -12.26 -12.84
CA MET A 1 44.13 -13.40 -13.28
C MET A 1 44.97 -14.62 -13.00
N THR A 2 44.86 -15.18 -11.82
CA THR A 2 45.50 -16.45 -11.42
C THR A 2 44.42 -17.52 -11.55
N GLU A 3 44.73 -18.56 -12.27
CA GLU A 3 43.91 -19.73 -12.57
C GLU A 3 43.27 -20.26 -11.28
N GLY A 4 41.95 -20.48 -11.30
CA GLY A 4 41.21 -21.02 -10.20
C GLY A 4 41.63 -22.47 -9.92
N GLU A 5 42.25 -22.70 -8.78
CA GLU A 5 42.31 -24.02 -8.18
C GLU A 5 40.88 -24.51 -7.95
N VAL A 6 40.43 -25.45 -8.75
CA VAL A 6 39.24 -26.24 -8.51
C VAL A 6 39.51 -27.04 -7.23
N CYS A 7 39.00 -26.61 -6.09
CA CYS A 7 39.00 -27.38 -4.85
C CYS A 7 38.29 -28.71 -5.11
N MET A 8 39.04 -29.74 -5.44
CA MET A 8 38.55 -31.11 -5.45
C MET A 8 38.42 -31.54 -3.99
N PHE A 9 37.19 -31.53 -3.49
CA PHE A 9 36.92 -32.08 -2.16
C PHE A 9 37.32 -33.55 -2.11
N ASP A 10 38.01 -33.94 -1.04
CA ASP A 10 38.35 -35.33 -0.73
C ASP A 10 37.06 -36.20 -0.67
N GLU A 11 37.16 -37.48 -0.98
CA GLU A 11 36.03 -38.41 -1.00
C GLU A 11 35.30 -38.45 0.35
N THR A 12 36.04 -38.35 1.46
CA THR A 12 35.49 -38.28 2.83
C THR A 12 34.65 -37.01 3.02
N THR A 13 35.16 -35.88 2.58
CA THR A 13 34.42 -34.59 2.61
C THR A 13 33.15 -34.66 1.79
N MET A 14 33.14 -35.26 0.61
CA MET A 14 31.93 -35.43 -0.21
C MET A 14 30.92 -36.39 0.46
N ARG A 15 31.38 -37.44 1.16
CA ARG A 15 30.49 -38.31 1.96
C ARG A 15 29.88 -37.57 3.13
N CYS A 16 30.67 -36.76 3.87
CA CYS A 16 30.18 -35.86 4.92
C CYS A 16 29.15 -34.91 4.39
N GLN A 17 29.42 -34.23 3.26
CA GLN A 17 28.49 -33.30 2.63
C GLN A 17 27.14 -33.94 2.28
N ARG A 18 27.18 -35.12 1.63
CA ARG A 18 25.94 -35.84 1.29
C ARG A 18 25.14 -36.22 2.54
N ALA A 19 25.79 -36.71 3.59
CA ALA A 19 25.15 -37.10 4.84
C ALA A 19 24.51 -35.88 5.53
N ALA A 20 25.21 -34.76 5.63
CA ALA A 20 24.71 -33.53 6.23
C ALA A 20 23.55 -32.90 5.42
N MET A 21 23.69 -32.83 4.09
CA MET A 21 22.67 -32.27 3.19
C MET A 21 21.40 -33.11 3.12
N SER A 22 21.51 -34.44 3.25
CA SER A 22 20.35 -35.34 3.34
C SER A 22 19.72 -35.41 4.73
N GLY A 23 20.30 -34.74 5.73
CA GLY A 23 19.85 -34.82 7.13
C GLY A 23 20.12 -36.17 7.80
N ASN A 24 20.95 -37.02 7.19
CA ASN A 24 21.33 -38.31 7.78
C ASN A 24 22.46 -38.16 8.81
N TRP A 25 22.12 -37.56 9.95
CA TRP A 25 23.08 -37.24 10.99
C TRP A 25 23.66 -38.48 11.69
N ARG A 26 23.02 -39.67 11.58
CA ARG A 26 23.58 -40.94 12.10
C ARG A 26 24.77 -41.40 11.24
N LEU A 27 24.63 -41.34 9.91
CA LEU A 27 25.73 -41.65 8.99
C LEU A 27 26.83 -40.60 9.14
N PHE A 28 26.46 -39.33 9.27
CA PHE A 28 27.40 -38.24 9.44
C PHE A 28 28.29 -38.44 10.68
N LYS A 29 27.72 -38.84 11.84
CA LYS A 29 28.49 -39.12 13.06
C LYS A 29 29.47 -40.25 12.88
N LYS A 30 29.10 -41.34 12.16
CA LYS A 30 30.03 -42.45 11.89
C LYS A 30 31.23 -42.01 11.06
N ILE A 31 31.03 -41.11 10.10
CA ILE A 31 32.14 -40.58 9.28
C ILE A 31 33.04 -39.67 10.15
N LEU A 32 32.47 -38.94 11.11
CA LEU A 32 33.22 -38.10 12.03
C LEU A 32 34.12 -38.88 12.99
N GLU A 33 33.79 -40.14 13.32
CA GLU A 33 34.65 -41.03 14.11
C GLU A 33 35.95 -41.33 13.36
N GLU A 34 35.92 -41.28 12.00
CA GLU A 34 37.11 -41.50 11.15
C GLU A 34 37.90 -40.18 10.93
N ASP A 35 37.22 -39.05 10.69
CA ASP A 35 37.86 -37.74 10.46
C ASP A 35 36.96 -36.55 10.92
N THR A 36 37.48 -35.73 11.83
CA THR A 36 36.79 -34.56 12.38
C THR A 36 37.01 -33.27 11.56
N LYS A 37 37.85 -33.28 10.53
CA LYS A 37 38.22 -32.09 9.76
C LYS A 37 37.02 -31.36 9.17
N CYS A 38 35.98 -32.08 8.71
CA CYS A 38 34.77 -31.46 8.13
C CYS A 38 33.94 -30.66 9.12
N LEU A 39 34.19 -30.72 10.43
CA LEU A 39 33.59 -29.82 11.42
C LEU A 39 34.24 -28.42 11.43
N VAL A 40 35.52 -28.33 11.07
CA VAL A 40 36.30 -27.10 11.09
C VAL A 40 36.55 -26.56 9.69
N GLU A 41 36.76 -27.43 8.71
CA GLU A 41 37.03 -27.03 7.33
C GLU A 41 35.73 -26.84 6.51
N PRO A 42 35.75 -25.91 5.54
CA PRO A 42 34.62 -25.73 4.62
C PRO A 42 34.41 -27.01 3.79
N PHE A 43 33.17 -27.47 3.72
CA PHE A 43 32.83 -28.68 2.93
C PHE A 43 31.81 -28.44 1.82
N ASP A 44 31.37 -27.19 1.65
CA ASP A 44 30.51 -26.82 0.53
C ASP A 44 31.05 -25.59 -0.21
N LEU A 45 30.45 -25.30 -1.40
CA LEU A 45 30.82 -24.13 -2.23
C LEU A 45 30.55 -22.79 -1.58
N PHE A 46 29.74 -22.76 -0.52
CA PHE A 46 29.45 -21.53 0.25
C PHE A 46 30.42 -21.35 1.43
N GLY A 47 31.42 -22.20 1.55
CA GLY A 47 32.38 -22.17 2.64
C GLY A 47 31.78 -22.57 3.99
N ASN A 48 30.61 -23.22 4.01
CA ASN A 48 30.04 -23.71 5.25
C ASN A 48 30.80 -24.94 5.76
N THR A 49 31.00 -24.99 7.07
CA THR A 49 31.42 -26.23 7.75
C THR A 49 30.17 -27.06 8.08
N ALA A 50 30.36 -28.30 8.46
CA ALA A 50 29.25 -29.17 8.86
C ALA A 50 28.45 -28.60 10.02
N ILE A 51 29.07 -27.85 10.95
CA ILE A 51 28.42 -27.21 12.08
C ILE A 51 27.44 -26.09 11.57
N HIS A 52 27.85 -25.33 10.56
CA HIS A 52 26.95 -24.34 9.93
C HIS A 52 25.70 -25.01 9.34
N VAL A 53 25.86 -26.15 8.67
CA VAL A 53 24.72 -26.89 8.11
C VAL A 53 23.86 -27.52 9.18
N ALA A 54 24.45 -27.99 10.28
CA ALA A 54 23.73 -28.57 11.40
C ALA A 54 22.74 -27.59 12.05
N THR A 55 22.99 -26.27 11.99
CA THR A 55 22.04 -25.26 12.48
C THR A 55 20.68 -25.34 11.78
N ARG A 56 20.66 -25.73 10.51
CA ARG A 56 19.42 -25.88 9.72
C ARG A 56 18.53 -27.02 10.21
N SER A 57 19.08 -28.00 10.95
CA SER A 57 18.31 -29.09 11.55
C SER A 57 17.42 -28.63 12.70
N ASN A 58 17.65 -27.43 13.24
CA ASN A 58 16.97 -26.87 14.42
C ASN A 58 16.98 -27.83 15.63
N ASN A 59 18.08 -28.64 15.78
CA ASN A 59 18.24 -29.63 16.82
C ASN A 59 19.41 -29.26 17.75
N PRO A 60 19.15 -28.69 18.95
CA PRO A 60 20.19 -28.26 19.88
C PRO A 60 21.04 -29.39 20.40
N ARG A 61 20.49 -30.62 20.55
CA ARG A 61 21.23 -31.80 20.99
C ARG A 61 22.28 -32.20 19.96
N LEU A 62 21.90 -32.21 18.67
CA LEU A 62 22.84 -32.49 17.59
C LEU A 62 24.00 -31.50 17.56
N LEU A 63 23.68 -30.19 17.67
CA LEU A 63 24.72 -29.16 17.66
C LEU A 63 25.67 -29.34 18.83
N ARG A 64 25.16 -29.65 20.03
CA ARG A 64 25.99 -29.93 21.22
C ARG A 64 26.92 -31.13 21.00
N GLU A 65 26.39 -32.27 20.54
CA GLU A 65 27.14 -33.47 20.28
C GLU A 65 28.24 -33.26 19.24
N LEU A 66 27.99 -32.47 18.18
CA LEU A 66 28.99 -32.14 17.17
C LEU A 66 30.10 -31.22 17.71
N LEU A 67 29.78 -30.30 18.60
CA LEU A 67 30.74 -29.43 19.27
C LEU A 67 31.57 -30.19 20.31
N GLU A 68 30.96 -31.12 21.04
CA GLU A 68 31.62 -32.00 22.01
C GLU A 68 32.60 -33.01 21.34
N ALA A 69 32.29 -33.41 20.11
CA ALA A 69 33.17 -34.28 19.31
C ALA A 69 34.50 -33.62 18.91
N LEU A 70 34.58 -32.28 18.97
CA LEU A 70 35.81 -31.54 18.68
C LEU A 70 36.72 -31.45 19.93
N PRO A 71 38.06 -31.55 19.75
CA PRO A 71 39.00 -31.16 20.76
C PRO A 71 38.76 -29.74 21.21
N GLU A 72 39.00 -29.44 22.49
CA GLU A 72 38.69 -28.13 23.07
C GLU A 72 39.31 -26.98 22.29
N LYS A 73 40.52 -27.11 21.82
CA LYS A 73 41.24 -26.12 21.00
C LYS A 73 40.55 -25.87 19.63
N ASP A 74 40.09 -26.93 18.98
CA ASP A 74 39.47 -26.83 17.65
C ASP A 74 37.98 -26.34 17.76
N ARG A 75 37.31 -26.64 18.88
CA ARG A 75 35.95 -26.15 19.18
C ARG A 75 35.87 -24.65 19.15
N TRP A 76 36.82 -23.98 19.76
CA TRP A 76 36.92 -22.54 19.77
C TRP A 76 37.07 -21.95 18.34
N GLN A 77 37.93 -22.57 17.50
CA GLN A 77 38.11 -22.14 16.12
C GLN A 77 36.84 -22.36 15.29
N ALA A 78 36.14 -23.48 15.49
CA ALA A 78 34.90 -23.81 14.80
C ALA A 78 33.76 -22.82 15.10
N LEU A 79 33.65 -22.34 16.34
CA LEU A 79 32.65 -21.34 16.71
C LEU A 79 32.85 -20.00 16.03
N ARG A 80 34.10 -19.63 15.74
CA ARG A 80 34.49 -18.36 15.11
C ARG A 80 34.58 -18.42 13.58
N LYS A 81 34.64 -19.63 13.03
CA LYS A 81 34.80 -19.80 11.61
C LYS A 81 33.62 -19.18 10.86
N GLY A 82 33.92 -18.28 9.91
CA GLY A 82 32.94 -17.73 8.98
C GLY A 82 32.88 -18.55 7.68
N ASN A 83 31.71 -18.56 7.05
CA ASN A 83 31.55 -19.06 5.69
C ASN A 83 32.08 -18.06 4.64
N CYS A 84 31.84 -18.26 3.33
CA CYS A 84 32.35 -17.39 2.25
C CYS A 84 31.90 -15.92 2.36
N VAL A 85 30.79 -15.65 3.06
CA VAL A 85 30.33 -14.28 3.38
C VAL A 85 30.70 -13.85 4.80
N ASN A 86 31.57 -14.64 5.45
CA ASN A 86 32.04 -14.45 6.83
C ASN A 86 30.91 -14.53 7.88
N ASN A 87 29.81 -15.24 7.58
CA ASN A 87 28.82 -15.52 8.60
C ASN A 87 29.35 -16.60 9.55
N THR A 88 29.42 -16.29 10.82
CA THR A 88 29.73 -17.26 11.89
C THR A 88 28.50 -18.10 12.23
N LEU A 89 28.68 -19.09 13.09
CA LEU A 89 27.60 -19.94 13.57
C LEU A 89 26.42 -19.15 14.15
N LEU A 90 26.68 -18.07 14.92
CA LEU A 90 25.61 -17.21 15.46
C LEU A 90 24.84 -16.46 14.36
N HIS A 91 25.47 -16.11 13.24
CA HIS A 91 24.77 -15.51 12.10
C HIS A 91 23.80 -16.49 11.42
N GLU A 92 24.12 -17.79 11.39
CA GLU A 92 23.28 -18.81 10.77
C GLU A 92 22.17 -19.31 11.68
N ILE A 93 22.38 -19.33 13.01
CA ILE A 93 21.37 -19.72 14.02
C ILE A 93 20.13 -18.81 13.99
N ILE A 94 20.24 -17.60 13.48
CA ILE A 94 19.10 -16.68 13.36
C ILE A 94 17.93 -17.27 12.56
N PHE A 95 18.20 -18.18 11.65
CA PHE A 95 17.16 -18.88 10.90
C PHE A 95 16.43 -19.96 11.70
N CYS A 96 16.95 -20.36 12.85
CA CYS A 96 16.31 -21.33 13.74
C CYS A 96 15.02 -20.77 14.36
N THR A 97 14.11 -21.68 14.70
CA THR A 97 12.82 -21.32 15.30
C THR A 97 12.92 -21.10 16.80
N THR A 98 13.91 -21.73 17.47
CA THR A 98 14.11 -21.70 18.91
C THR A 98 15.40 -20.99 19.29
N VAL A 99 15.44 -20.42 20.49
CA VAL A 99 16.64 -19.75 21.03
C VAL A 99 17.65 -20.74 21.63
N GLU A 100 17.24 -22.00 21.83
CA GLU A 100 18.05 -23.05 22.43
C GLU A 100 19.34 -23.33 21.65
N MET A 101 19.31 -23.19 20.33
CA MET A 101 20.51 -23.29 19.50
C MET A 101 21.57 -22.24 19.87
N ALA A 102 21.16 -21.00 20.08
CA ALA A 102 22.05 -19.94 20.52
C ALA A 102 22.53 -20.15 21.95
N SER A 103 21.67 -20.67 22.83
CA SER A 103 22.04 -21.06 24.21
C SER A 103 23.19 -22.05 24.24
N VAL A 104 23.18 -23.07 23.37
CA VAL A 104 24.28 -24.02 23.25
C VAL A 104 25.58 -23.31 22.88
N VAL A 105 25.57 -22.41 21.90
CA VAL A 105 26.77 -21.68 21.45
C VAL A 105 27.32 -20.79 22.58
N PHE A 106 26.47 -20.04 23.26
CA PHE A 106 26.90 -19.18 24.37
C PHE A 106 27.46 -19.98 25.56
N LYS A 107 26.94 -21.20 25.81
CA LYS A 107 27.51 -22.08 26.82
C LYS A 107 28.97 -22.44 26.48
N PHE A 108 29.23 -22.90 25.26
CA PHE A 108 30.59 -23.21 24.82
C PHE A 108 31.50 -21.99 24.75
N GLU A 109 30.97 -20.80 24.41
CA GLU A 109 31.74 -19.56 24.45
C GLU A 109 32.24 -19.22 25.86
N LYS A 110 31.42 -19.46 26.90
CA LYS A 110 31.82 -19.24 28.30
C LYS A 110 32.88 -20.23 28.79
N GLU A 111 32.92 -21.45 28.25
CA GLU A 111 33.89 -22.51 28.60
C GLU A 111 35.29 -22.25 27.99
N VAL A 112 35.44 -21.24 27.10
CA VAL A 112 36.71 -20.93 26.46
C VAL A 112 37.70 -20.32 27.47
N PRO A 113 38.94 -20.84 27.56
CA PRO A 113 39.98 -20.25 28.43
C PRO A 113 40.30 -18.79 28.05
N GLU A 114 40.61 -17.98 29.05
CA GLU A 114 40.89 -16.55 28.86
C GLU A 114 42.04 -16.30 27.85
N GLU A 115 43.02 -17.17 27.77
CA GLU A 115 44.16 -17.11 26.85
C GLU A 115 43.74 -17.15 25.37
N HIS A 116 42.59 -17.74 25.08
CA HIS A 116 42.03 -17.91 23.73
C HIS A 116 40.80 -17.02 23.48
N LYS A 117 40.35 -16.29 24.47
CA LYS A 117 39.23 -15.33 24.34
C LYS A 117 39.63 -14.14 23.48
N GLY A 118 39.22 -14.17 22.23
CA GLY A 118 39.27 -12.98 21.36
C GLY A 118 38.03 -12.12 21.54
N LEU A 119 37.60 -11.39 20.49
CA LEU A 119 36.34 -10.63 20.48
C LEU A 119 35.15 -11.57 20.77
N PRO A 120 34.15 -11.18 21.57
CA PRO A 120 32.93 -11.95 21.76
C PRO A 120 32.27 -12.35 20.41
N LEU A 121 31.63 -13.52 20.35
CA LEU A 121 31.00 -13.99 19.13
C LEU A 121 29.91 -13.04 18.60
N LEU A 122 29.26 -12.31 19.49
CA LEU A 122 28.27 -11.29 19.12
C LEU A 122 28.84 -10.05 18.45
N GLU A 123 30.14 -9.77 18.63
CA GLU A 123 30.83 -8.63 18.05
C GLU A 123 31.47 -8.93 16.69
N LEU A 124 31.53 -10.21 16.31
CA LEU A 124 32.06 -10.61 15.02
C LEU A 124 31.15 -10.16 13.90
N THR A 125 31.74 -9.55 12.87
CA THR A 125 30.98 -9.04 11.72
C THR A 125 31.20 -9.90 10.48
N ASN A 126 30.16 -10.02 9.68
CA ASN A 126 30.26 -10.64 8.36
C ASN A 126 30.83 -9.64 7.32
N ASN A 127 30.99 -10.06 6.06
CA ASN A 127 31.50 -9.21 4.98
C ASN A 127 30.63 -7.97 4.69
N SER A 128 29.38 -7.97 5.12
CA SER A 128 28.49 -6.78 5.05
C SER A 128 28.60 -5.87 6.27
N GLY A 129 29.50 -6.19 7.23
CA GLY A 129 29.64 -5.45 8.48
C GLY A 129 28.48 -5.68 9.46
N GLU A 130 27.69 -6.73 9.28
CA GLU A 130 26.56 -7.06 10.14
C GLU A 130 27.02 -7.99 11.27
N THR A 131 26.68 -7.64 12.51
CA THR A 131 26.81 -8.57 13.65
C THR A 131 25.65 -9.56 13.67
N PRO A 132 25.74 -10.69 14.40
CA PRO A 132 24.60 -11.59 14.58
C PRO A 132 23.35 -10.87 15.10
N LEU A 133 23.52 -9.95 16.04
CA LEU A 133 22.44 -9.13 16.58
C LEU A 133 21.77 -8.26 15.50
N PHE A 134 22.59 -7.57 14.70
CA PHE A 134 22.13 -6.74 13.59
C PHE A 134 21.32 -7.57 12.56
N ARG A 135 21.85 -8.75 12.23
CA ARG A 135 21.18 -9.66 11.29
C ARG A 135 19.86 -10.20 11.85
N ALA A 136 19.77 -10.49 13.16
CA ALA A 136 18.53 -10.90 13.81
C ALA A 136 17.44 -9.82 13.70
N ALA A 137 17.79 -8.56 13.92
CA ALA A 137 16.87 -7.44 13.74
C ALA A 137 16.45 -7.24 12.29
N LYS A 138 17.39 -7.30 11.34
CA LYS A 138 17.14 -7.20 9.89
C LYS A 138 16.19 -8.27 9.37
N LEU A 139 16.17 -9.45 9.99
CA LEU A 139 15.28 -10.58 9.64
C LEU A 139 14.03 -10.68 10.52
N GLY A 140 13.80 -9.74 11.43
CA GLY A 140 12.60 -9.67 12.27
C GLY A 140 12.51 -10.74 13.36
N LYS A 141 13.63 -11.29 13.81
CA LYS A 141 13.69 -12.36 14.81
C LYS A 141 13.71 -11.80 16.23
N LEU A 142 12.63 -11.19 16.68
CA LEU A 142 12.55 -10.47 17.96
C LEU A 142 12.95 -11.34 19.17
N LYS A 143 12.49 -12.59 19.25
CA LYS A 143 12.83 -13.51 20.35
C LYS A 143 14.34 -13.79 20.40
N MET A 144 14.94 -14.10 19.25
CA MET A 144 16.37 -14.34 19.11
C MET A 144 17.18 -13.08 19.42
N LEU A 145 16.74 -11.92 18.93
CA LEU A 145 17.35 -10.63 19.21
C LEU A 145 17.40 -10.33 20.72
N LYS A 146 16.29 -10.48 21.42
CA LYS A 146 16.21 -10.29 22.87
C LYS A 146 17.13 -11.25 23.61
N PHE A 147 17.11 -12.53 23.23
CA PHE A 147 17.97 -13.54 23.82
C PHE A 147 19.46 -13.23 23.65
N MET A 148 19.89 -12.87 22.43
CA MET A 148 21.26 -12.46 22.16
C MET A 148 21.66 -11.20 22.94
N ALA A 149 20.73 -10.26 23.06
CA ALA A 149 20.94 -9.02 23.81
C ALA A 149 21.22 -9.26 25.30
N GLN A 150 20.57 -10.24 25.92
CA GLN A 150 20.80 -10.64 27.31
C GLN A 150 22.17 -11.29 27.53
N HIS A 151 22.78 -11.86 26.49
CA HIS A 151 24.07 -12.54 26.54
C HIS A 151 25.25 -11.65 26.09
N ALA A 152 24.98 -10.39 25.75
CA ALA A 152 26.04 -9.45 25.37
C ALA A 152 26.91 -9.11 26.58
N GLN A 153 28.25 -9.27 26.43
CA GLN A 153 29.23 -8.97 27.46
C GLN A 153 29.56 -7.46 27.54
N ALA A 154 29.46 -6.76 26.41
CA ALA A 154 29.66 -5.31 26.29
C ALA A 154 28.32 -4.57 26.21
N ASP A 155 28.38 -3.21 26.27
CA ASP A 155 27.18 -2.41 26.04
C ASP A 155 26.62 -2.72 24.63
N ILE A 156 25.45 -3.35 24.61
CA ILE A 156 24.74 -3.75 23.39
C ILE A 156 24.56 -2.60 22.38
N ARG A 157 24.54 -1.35 22.85
CA ARG A 157 24.37 -0.16 22.02
C ARG A 157 25.49 0.05 21.02
N THR A 158 26.71 -0.44 21.33
CA THR A 158 27.85 -0.39 20.41
C THR A 158 27.63 -1.24 19.17
N LEU A 159 26.78 -2.29 19.25
CA LEU A 159 26.46 -3.19 18.17
C LEU A 159 25.29 -2.72 17.28
N PHE A 160 24.67 -1.58 17.62
CA PHE A 160 23.49 -1.09 16.92
C PHE A 160 23.79 -0.33 15.65
N VAL A 161 25.04 0.04 15.40
CA VAL A 161 25.44 0.85 14.24
C VAL A 161 26.60 0.20 13.52
N ARG A 162 26.44 0.00 12.22
CA ARG A 162 27.48 -0.48 11.33
C ARG A 162 28.53 0.60 11.06
N PHE A 163 29.69 0.19 10.50
CA PHE A 163 30.76 1.10 10.11
C PHE A 163 30.33 2.15 9.06
N ASP A 164 29.33 1.84 8.22
CA ASP A 164 28.74 2.72 7.21
C ASP A 164 27.65 3.63 7.77
N LYS A 165 27.56 3.80 9.08
CA LYS A 165 26.51 4.55 9.78
C LYS A 165 25.08 4.04 9.60
N TYR A 166 24.89 2.85 9.05
CA TYR A 166 23.56 2.27 8.93
C TYR A 166 23.18 1.62 10.25
N SER A 167 22.10 2.08 10.89
CA SER A 167 21.71 1.56 12.21
C SER A 167 20.79 0.35 12.08
N ILE A 168 20.79 -0.47 13.13
CA ILE A 168 19.91 -1.62 13.30
C ILE A 168 18.43 -1.24 13.22
N LEU A 169 18.07 -0.01 13.65
CA LEU A 169 16.72 0.54 13.56
C LEU A 169 16.31 0.81 12.11
N HIS A 170 17.20 1.38 11.29
CA HIS A 170 16.93 1.52 9.84
C HIS A 170 16.68 0.19 9.17
N ALA A 171 17.49 -0.83 9.50
CA ALA A 171 17.35 -2.18 8.95
C ALA A 171 16.00 -2.82 9.31
N SER A 172 15.55 -2.68 10.57
CA SER A 172 14.27 -3.23 11.03
C SER A 172 13.06 -2.50 10.40
N ILE A 173 13.13 -1.18 10.24
CA ILE A 173 12.07 -0.39 9.58
C ILE A 173 11.97 -0.75 8.10
N LEU A 174 13.11 -0.83 7.39
CA LEU A 174 13.12 -1.20 5.97
C LEU A 174 12.57 -2.62 5.76
N GLY A 175 12.87 -3.53 6.67
CA GLY A 175 12.31 -4.89 6.70
C GLY A 175 10.83 -4.96 7.13
N GLN A 176 10.22 -3.84 7.54
CA GLN A 176 8.86 -3.74 8.08
C GLN A 176 8.63 -4.54 9.36
N PHE A 177 9.67 -4.78 10.15
CA PHE A 177 9.62 -5.45 11.45
C PHE A 177 9.44 -4.42 12.57
N PHE A 178 8.23 -3.86 12.65
CA PHE A 178 7.94 -2.72 13.53
C PHE A 178 7.95 -3.08 15.01
N ASP A 179 7.69 -4.32 15.37
CA ASP A 179 7.83 -4.85 16.74
C ASP A 179 9.29 -4.85 17.19
N VAL A 180 10.21 -5.27 16.32
CA VAL A 180 11.65 -5.17 16.55
C VAL A 180 12.08 -3.72 16.67
N ALA A 181 11.62 -2.85 15.76
CA ALA A 181 11.95 -1.42 15.77
C ALA A 181 11.48 -0.73 17.07
N ILE A 182 10.30 -1.06 17.57
CA ILE A 182 9.77 -0.51 18.83
C ILE A 182 10.63 -0.99 20.01
N TRP A 183 11.00 -2.26 20.06
CA TRP A 183 11.87 -2.78 21.10
C TRP A 183 13.24 -2.10 21.12
N LEU A 184 13.86 -1.92 19.94
CA LEU A 184 15.16 -1.22 19.78
C LEU A 184 15.09 0.21 20.27
N LEU A 185 14.04 0.96 19.93
CA LEU A 185 13.83 2.33 20.38
C LEU A 185 13.64 2.43 21.90
N ASN A 186 13.01 1.42 22.53
CA ASN A 186 12.87 1.39 23.97
C ASN A 186 14.18 1.02 24.68
N THR A 187 15.07 0.31 23.99
CA THR A 187 16.42 -0.03 24.51
C THR A 187 17.38 1.14 24.36
N ASP A 188 17.35 1.86 23.22
CA ASP A 188 18.18 3.05 22.98
C ASP A 188 17.42 4.11 22.18
N GLU A 189 17.01 5.17 22.89
CA GLU A 189 16.28 6.30 22.30
C GLU A 189 17.11 7.11 21.28
N LYS A 190 18.46 7.10 21.43
CA LYS A 190 19.36 7.84 20.54
C LYS A 190 19.31 7.35 19.10
N LEU A 191 18.89 6.11 18.89
CA LEU A 191 18.70 5.54 17.55
C LEU A 191 17.69 6.33 16.70
N ALA A 192 16.72 7.01 17.32
CA ALA A 192 15.74 7.83 16.59
C ALA A 192 16.38 8.98 15.81
N GLN A 193 17.47 9.57 16.36
CA GLN A 193 18.16 10.71 15.78
C GLN A 193 19.32 10.31 14.86
N HIS A 194 19.62 9.02 14.81
CA HIS A 194 20.72 8.52 13.99
C HIS A 194 20.43 8.69 12.51
N LYS A 195 21.42 9.18 11.76
CA LYS A 195 21.32 9.40 10.30
C LYS A 195 22.15 8.35 9.56
N ASP A 196 21.58 7.79 8.52
CA ASP A 196 22.29 6.89 7.61
C ASP A 196 23.31 7.63 6.74
N MET A 197 23.99 6.93 5.83
CA MET A 197 24.93 7.53 4.86
C MET A 197 24.31 8.60 3.97
N ASN A 198 23.01 8.52 3.73
CA ASN A 198 22.25 9.48 2.93
C ASN A 198 21.80 10.68 3.78
N GLY A 199 22.08 10.67 5.07
CA GLY A 199 21.65 11.69 6.02
C GLY A 199 20.17 11.59 6.41
N MET A 200 19.54 10.44 6.17
CA MET A 200 18.13 10.21 6.52
C MET A 200 17.99 9.65 7.93
N THR A 201 17.03 10.16 8.69
CA THR A 201 16.61 9.59 9.97
C THR A 201 15.59 8.47 9.78
N CYS A 202 15.38 7.67 10.82
CA CYS A 202 14.36 6.62 10.82
C CYS A 202 12.95 7.17 10.60
N LEU A 203 12.63 8.37 11.08
CA LEU A 203 11.35 9.02 10.84
C LEU A 203 11.18 9.44 9.37
N GLN A 204 12.24 9.95 8.74
CA GLN A 204 12.21 10.25 7.30
C GLN A 204 12.06 8.98 6.46
N LEU A 205 12.76 7.90 6.83
CA LEU A 205 12.62 6.60 6.17
C LEU A 205 11.17 6.09 6.25
N LEU A 206 10.57 6.11 7.44
CA LEU A 206 9.19 5.70 7.65
C LEU A 206 8.19 6.61 6.91
N SER A 207 8.47 7.91 6.81
CA SER A 207 7.67 8.89 6.04
C SER A 207 7.68 8.63 4.53
N ASN A 208 8.59 7.80 4.05
CA ASN A 208 8.68 7.38 2.64
C ASN A 208 8.07 5.97 2.39
N MET A 209 7.36 5.40 3.36
CA MET A 209 6.74 4.07 3.28
C MET A 209 5.21 4.14 3.35
N PRO A 210 4.49 4.69 2.35
CA PRO A 210 3.06 4.96 2.43
C PRO A 210 2.19 3.70 2.61
N LEU A 211 2.60 2.57 2.02
CA LEU A 211 1.80 1.34 2.00
C LEU A 211 1.63 0.67 3.37
N VAL A 212 2.49 1.00 4.34
CA VAL A 212 2.42 0.45 5.71
C VAL A 212 1.44 1.20 6.60
N PHE A 213 0.86 2.32 6.11
CA PHE A 213 -0.12 3.11 6.82
C PHE A 213 -1.53 2.94 6.25
N ARG A 214 -2.52 2.98 7.15
CA ARG A 214 -3.93 2.83 6.77
C ARG A 214 -4.41 3.90 5.78
N SER A 215 -3.92 5.11 5.89
CA SER A 215 -4.30 6.23 5.03
C SER A 215 -3.99 5.99 3.56
N GLN A 216 -2.93 5.25 3.24
CA GLN A 216 -2.46 4.96 1.89
C GLN A 216 -2.63 3.50 1.46
N ALA A 217 -3.04 2.62 2.40
CA ALA A 217 -3.29 1.23 2.07
C ALA A 217 -4.36 1.09 0.97
N PRO A 218 -4.17 0.16 0.01
CA PRO A 218 -5.15 -0.10 -1.04
C PRO A 218 -6.54 -0.37 -0.46
N SER A 219 -7.59 0.17 -1.10
CA SER A 219 -8.96 0.01 -0.62
C SER A 219 -9.35 -1.48 -0.69
N MET A 220 -9.67 -2.04 0.47
CA MET A 220 -10.30 -3.35 0.56
C MET A 220 -11.75 -3.23 0.10
N GLY A 221 -12.32 -4.29 -0.49
CA GLY A 221 -13.77 -4.33 -0.79
C GLY A 221 -14.61 -4.07 0.47
N THR A 222 -15.88 -3.70 0.28
CA THR A 222 -16.77 -3.26 1.38
C THR A 222 -16.83 -4.25 2.54
N MET A 223 -16.94 -5.56 2.26
CA MET A 223 -16.96 -6.63 3.28
C MET A 223 -15.64 -6.73 4.05
N LYS A 224 -14.50 -6.76 3.35
CA LYS A 224 -13.18 -6.80 4.00
C LYS A 224 -12.90 -5.56 4.83
N ASN A 225 -13.41 -4.41 4.39
CA ASN A 225 -13.29 -3.16 5.13
C ASN A 225 -14.15 -3.19 6.41
N LEU A 226 -15.35 -3.75 6.36
CA LEU A 226 -16.19 -3.98 7.54
C LEU A 226 -15.49 -4.90 8.54
N ILE A 227 -14.96 -6.04 8.08
CA ILE A 227 -14.18 -6.97 8.91
C ILE A 227 -12.98 -6.26 9.55
N TYR A 228 -12.25 -5.44 8.79
CA TYR A 228 -11.12 -4.68 9.30
C TYR A 228 -11.50 -3.76 10.47
N TYR A 229 -12.65 -3.10 10.43
CA TYR A 229 -13.11 -2.24 11.53
C TYR A 229 -13.71 -3.03 12.69
N CYS A 230 -14.43 -4.12 12.42
CA CYS A 230 -15.09 -4.91 13.46
C CYS A 230 -14.12 -5.82 14.25
N THR A 231 -12.95 -6.20 13.69
CA THR A 231 -11.97 -7.01 14.43
C THR A 231 -11.40 -6.21 15.59
N SER A 232 -11.60 -6.69 16.82
CA SER A 232 -10.99 -6.12 18.02
C SER A 232 -9.51 -6.53 18.12
N LEU A 233 -8.64 -5.59 18.51
CA LEU A 233 -7.23 -5.83 18.80
C LEU A 233 -6.96 -5.93 20.31
N SER A 234 -8.01 -5.86 21.13
CA SER A 234 -7.88 -5.77 22.60
C SER A 234 -7.06 -6.90 23.24
N GLN A 235 -7.07 -8.11 22.65
CA GLN A 235 -6.29 -9.24 23.16
C GLN A 235 -4.78 -9.20 22.83
N TYR A 236 -4.32 -8.27 21.99
CA TYR A 236 -2.93 -8.22 21.52
C TYR A 236 -2.15 -7.00 21.99
N PHE A 237 -2.81 -6.03 22.63
CA PHE A 237 -2.10 -4.94 23.32
C PHE A 237 -1.33 -5.45 24.54
N PHE A 238 -1.75 -6.56 25.13
CA PHE A 238 -1.06 -7.25 26.23
C PHE A 238 0.21 -8.01 25.80
N LEU A 239 0.54 -8.07 24.52
CA LEU A 239 1.77 -8.70 24.01
C LEU A 239 2.87 -7.68 23.64
N LEU A 240 2.65 -6.40 23.84
CA LEU A 240 3.74 -5.43 23.98
C LEU A 240 4.23 -5.58 25.44
N PRO A 241 5.52 -5.76 25.70
CA PRO A 241 6.00 -5.85 27.08
C PRO A 241 5.69 -4.52 27.78
N GLU A 242 4.68 -4.51 28.63
CA GLU A 242 4.63 -3.58 29.74
C GLU A 242 5.82 -3.90 30.65
N GLU A 243 6.46 -2.87 31.11
CA GLU A 243 7.54 -2.85 32.06
C GLU A 243 7.29 -3.82 33.21
N GLY A 244 8.31 -4.60 33.57
CA GLY A 244 8.35 -5.37 34.80
C GLY A 244 8.41 -6.87 34.62
N TYR A 245 9.57 -7.39 34.26
CA TYR A 245 9.98 -8.70 34.74
C TYR A 245 10.95 -8.47 35.88
N GLU A 246 10.44 -8.58 37.11
CA GLU A 246 11.26 -8.87 38.28
C GLU A 246 11.98 -10.19 37.98
N ILE A 247 13.28 -10.16 38.06
CA ILE A 247 14.16 -11.32 38.01
C ILE A 247 14.09 -11.88 39.43
N ASP A 248 13.35 -12.95 39.64
CA ASP A 248 13.56 -13.79 40.80
C ASP A 248 14.92 -14.45 40.64
N GLU A 249 15.90 -13.90 41.35
CA GLU A 249 17.15 -14.58 41.70
C GLU A 249 16.78 -15.67 42.72
N ASP A 250 16.67 -16.89 42.26
CA ASP A 250 16.64 -18.07 43.12
C ASP A 250 17.93 -18.87 42.88
N ASP A 251 18.90 -18.58 43.75
CA ASP A 251 20.05 -19.41 43.98
C ASP A 251 19.60 -20.71 44.70
N GLY A 252 19.73 -21.81 44.02
CA GLY A 252 19.42 -23.13 44.58
C GLY A 252 20.03 -24.26 43.77
N ASP A 253 21.27 -24.62 44.12
CA ASP A 253 21.86 -25.88 43.79
C ASP A 253 21.00 -27.03 44.35
N GLU A 254 20.36 -27.82 43.47
CA GLU A 254 20.02 -29.21 43.80
C GLU A 254 20.03 -30.09 42.54
N ASP A 255 20.97 -31.01 42.58
CA ASP A 255 21.14 -32.17 41.70
C ASP A 255 19.90 -33.09 41.88
N GLY A 256 19.07 -33.17 40.86
CA GLY A 256 17.88 -34.02 40.89
C GLY A 256 17.34 -34.26 39.48
N SER A 257 17.65 -35.40 38.94
CA SER A 257 17.09 -35.94 37.69
C SER A 257 15.54 -35.95 37.77
N VAL A 258 14.91 -34.96 37.18
CA VAL A 258 13.46 -34.89 37.02
C VAL A 258 13.08 -35.24 35.59
N ASP A 259 12.28 -36.28 35.49
CA ASP A 259 11.74 -36.88 34.27
C ASP A 259 10.95 -35.84 33.46
N PHE A 260 11.47 -35.50 32.28
CA PHE A 260 11.00 -34.42 31.37
C PHE A 260 9.65 -34.74 30.70
N ARG A 261 9.01 -35.85 31.03
CA ARG A 261 7.71 -36.24 30.44
C ARG A 261 6.49 -35.57 31.04
N GLN A 262 6.57 -35.00 32.23
CA GLN A 262 5.40 -34.42 32.91
C GLN A 262 5.24 -32.89 32.74
N ARG A 263 6.24 -32.16 32.20
CA ARG A 263 6.15 -30.70 31.99
C ARG A 263 5.61 -30.28 30.64
N SER A 264 5.57 -31.19 29.65
CA SER A 264 4.97 -30.90 28.32
C SER A 264 3.44 -30.85 28.35
N ASP A 265 2.80 -31.47 29.37
CA ASP A 265 1.34 -31.55 29.41
C ASP A 265 0.69 -30.36 30.17
N LEU A 266 1.46 -29.59 30.93
CA LEU A 266 0.96 -28.40 31.63
C LEU A 266 1.00 -27.12 30.79
N GLU A 267 1.88 -27.00 29.81
CA GLU A 267 1.88 -25.87 28.84
C GLU A 267 0.86 -26.07 27.70
N SER A 268 0.44 -27.30 27.42
CA SER A 268 -0.60 -27.59 26.42
C SER A 268 -2.02 -27.27 26.88
N GLY A 269 -2.27 -27.22 28.18
CA GLY A 269 -3.61 -27.01 28.77
C GLY A 269 -4.13 -25.57 28.76
N GLN A 270 -3.29 -24.56 28.52
CA GLN A 270 -3.71 -23.15 28.47
C GLN A 270 -3.74 -22.53 27.05
N GLN A 271 -3.25 -23.26 26.04
CA GLN A 271 -3.32 -22.81 24.63
C GLN A 271 -4.59 -23.28 23.88
N ASP A 272 -5.41 -24.14 24.47
CA ASP A 272 -6.58 -24.73 23.79
C ASP A 272 -7.84 -23.86 23.76
N LYS A 273 -7.80 -22.60 24.19
CA LYS A 273 -8.95 -21.68 24.02
C LYS A 273 -8.84 -20.69 22.88
N ALA A 274 -7.85 -20.77 22.02
CA ALA A 274 -7.69 -19.90 20.85
C ALA A 274 -7.37 -20.64 19.55
N LYS A 275 -7.63 -21.93 19.43
CA LYS A 275 -7.62 -22.62 18.12
C LYS A 275 -8.93 -22.31 17.40
N LEU A 276 -8.92 -21.23 16.60
CA LEU A 276 -9.84 -21.10 15.49
C LEU A 276 -9.60 -22.26 14.51
N PRO A 277 -10.66 -22.88 13.95
CA PRO A 277 -10.51 -23.98 13.01
C PRO A 277 -9.73 -23.58 11.77
N SER A 278 -8.70 -24.34 11.47
CA SER A 278 -7.59 -24.00 10.56
C SER A 278 -7.84 -24.22 9.07
N SER A 279 -9.08 -24.30 8.57
CA SER A 279 -9.30 -24.57 7.15
C SER A 279 -10.27 -23.67 6.39
N GLU A 280 -11.05 -22.77 7.03
CA GLU A 280 -12.00 -21.93 6.30
C GLU A 280 -11.79 -20.41 6.40
N PHE A 281 -10.81 -19.92 7.15
CA PHE A 281 -10.63 -18.47 7.41
C PHE A 281 -9.29 -17.85 6.99
N ASN A 282 -8.62 -18.37 5.96
CA ASN A 282 -7.38 -17.78 5.42
C ASN A 282 -7.53 -16.28 5.03
N GLY A 283 -8.73 -15.82 4.72
CA GLY A 283 -8.99 -14.41 4.38
C GLY A 283 -9.01 -13.45 5.57
N ILE A 284 -9.49 -13.89 6.74
CA ILE A 284 -9.61 -13.05 7.94
C ILE A 284 -8.25 -12.88 8.63
N GLY A 285 -7.45 -13.95 8.69
CA GLY A 285 -6.10 -13.92 9.24
C GLY A 285 -5.21 -12.89 8.55
N HIS A 286 -5.27 -12.81 7.21
CA HIS A 286 -4.52 -11.83 6.44
C HIS A 286 -4.97 -10.37 6.72
N ILE A 287 -6.27 -10.13 6.88
CA ILE A 287 -6.81 -8.79 7.22
C ILE A 287 -6.33 -8.38 8.62
N TRP A 288 -6.32 -9.33 9.54
CA TRP A 288 -5.87 -9.12 10.91
C TRP A 288 -4.37 -8.80 10.99
N GLN A 289 -3.50 -9.59 10.32
CA GLN A 289 -2.06 -9.30 10.23
C GLN A 289 -1.79 -7.91 9.66
N ARG A 290 -2.52 -7.54 8.61
CA ARG A 290 -2.41 -6.21 8.00
C ARG A 290 -2.82 -5.10 8.96
N LYS A 291 -3.89 -5.32 9.74
CA LYS A 291 -4.31 -4.36 10.79
C LYS A 291 -3.26 -4.22 11.88
N LYS A 292 -2.66 -5.34 12.32
CA LYS A 292 -1.56 -5.35 13.29
C LYS A 292 -0.37 -4.53 12.76
N GLN A 293 0.05 -4.75 11.52
CA GLN A 293 1.15 -3.98 10.92
C GLN A 293 0.85 -2.47 10.85
N HIS A 294 -0.37 -2.07 10.41
CA HIS A 294 -0.74 -0.65 10.39
C HIS A 294 -0.67 -0.02 11.79
N LYS A 295 -1.10 -0.75 12.83
CA LYS A 295 -1.07 -0.25 14.22
C LYS A 295 0.34 -0.16 14.78
N LEU A 296 1.19 -1.15 14.52
CA LEU A 296 2.61 -1.10 14.93
C LEU A 296 3.36 0.05 14.22
N ALA A 297 3.11 0.26 12.92
CA ALA A 297 3.70 1.39 12.19
C ALA A 297 3.22 2.74 12.74
N GLU A 298 1.94 2.88 13.07
CA GLU A 298 1.37 4.08 13.69
C GLU A 298 1.96 4.35 15.09
N HIS A 299 2.15 3.29 15.89
CA HIS A 299 2.78 3.39 17.21
C HIS A 299 4.25 3.78 17.09
N LEU A 300 5.01 3.10 16.22
CA LEU A 300 6.41 3.42 15.92
C LEU A 300 6.57 4.87 15.47
N ALA A 301 5.69 5.35 14.57
CA ALA A 301 5.68 6.74 14.14
C ALA A 301 5.50 7.72 15.32
N GLY A 302 4.64 7.37 16.28
CA GLY A 302 4.47 8.17 17.50
C GLY A 302 5.74 8.25 18.35
N LEU A 303 6.42 7.13 18.57
CA LEU A 303 7.68 7.08 19.30
C LEU A 303 8.79 7.86 18.59
N LEU A 304 8.91 7.70 17.27
CA LEU A 304 9.92 8.42 16.48
C LEU A 304 9.66 9.93 16.48
N VAL A 305 8.39 10.37 16.35
CA VAL A 305 8.04 11.80 16.43
C VAL A 305 8.40 12.38 17.79
N GLN A 306 8.30 11.63 18.88
CA GLN A 306 8.66 12.09 20.22
C GLN A 306 10.18 12.20 20.44
N ARG A 307 10.98 11.36 19.77
CA ARG A 307 12.42 11.17 20.04
C ARG A 307 13.35 11.71 18.96
N ASP A 308 12.85 11.99 17.75
CA ASP A 308 13.63 12.55 16.64
C ASP A 308 13.50 14.08 16.59
N PHE A 309 14.49 14.79 17.11
CA PHE A 309 14.59 16.27 17.07
C PHE A 309 15.54 16.78 15.98
N SER A 310 16.16 15.88 15.23
CA SER A 310 17.25 16.23 14.31
C SER A 310 16.81 17.12 13.15
N TRP A 311 15.51 17.15 12.83
CA TRP A 311 14.93 17.94 11.75
C TRP A 311 14.48 19.35 12.19
N GLN A 312 14.41 19.61 13.51
CA GLN A 312 14.04 20.93 14.05
C GLN A 312 15.14 21.95 13.83
N ILE A 313 16.39 21.53 13.78
CA ILE A 313 17.57 22.39 13.64
C ILE A 313 17.76 22.86 12.18
N SER A 314 17.03 22.32 11.24
CA SER A 314 17.10 22.67 9.81
C SER A 314 16.43 24.01 9.48
N PHE A 315 16.19 24.87 10.47
CA PHE A 315 15.64 26.20 10.27
C PHE A 315 16.67 27.15 9.70
N HIS A 316 16.33 27.78 8.71
CA HIS A 316 16.91 28.69 7.77
C HIS A 316 17.78 29.83 8.32
N GLU A 317 18.96 29.93 7.81
CA GLU A 317 19.81 31.13 7.88
C GLU A 317 19.52 32.18 6.78
N ASN A 318 18.63 31.89 5.80
CA ASN A 318 18.44 32.78 4.64
C ASN A 318 16.97 33.14 4.37
N PHE A 319 16.44 34.08 5.15
CA PHE A 319 15.16 34.73 4.85
C PHE A 319 15.43 35.92 3.89
N GLN A 320 15.17 35.76 2.59
CA GLN A 320 15.13 36.90 1.66
C GLN A 320 13.68 37.28 1.36
N PRO A 321 13.35 38.59 1.39
CA PRO A 321 11.98 39.03 1.07
C PRO A 321 11.68 38.86 -0.42
N LEU A 322 10.49 38.38 -0.69
CA LEU A 322 9.98 38.11 -2.05
C LEU A 322 9.82 39.39 -2.86
N ILE A 323 10.49 39.42 -4.01
CA ILE A 323 10.27 40.46 -5.03
C ILE A 323 9.17 39.96 -5.97
N VAL A 324 8.03 40.63 -5.98
CA VAL A 324 6.94 40.37 -6.94
C VAL A 324 7.38 40.86 -8.33
N MET A 325 7.53 39.94 -9.28
CA MET A 325 7.88 40.31 -10.66
C MET A 325 6.71 40.96 -11.38
N PRO A 326 6.93 42.03 -12.18
CA PRO A 326 5.88 42.69 -12.93
C PRO A 326 5.40 41.83 -14.11
N VAL A 327 4.08 41.89 -14.37
CA VAL A 327 3.39 41.19 -15.44
C VAL A 327 3.85 41.69 -16.80
N LEU A 328 4.38 40.82 -17.65
CA LEU A 328 4.63 41.11 -19.07
C LEU A 328 3.30 41.25 -19.83
N SER A 329 3.12 42.37 -20.50
CA SER A 329 1.80 42.86 -20.93
C SER A 329 1.25 42.33 -22.25
N SER A 330 1.94 41.43 -22.97
CA SER A 330 1.45 40.96 -24.26
C SER A 330 1.41 39.44 -24.40
N LYS A 331 0.25 38.92 -24.84
CA LYS A 331 0.03 37.51 -25.18
C LYS A 331 0.93 37.03 -26.33
N SER A 332 1.34 37.94 -27.26
CA SER A 332 2.22 37.67 -28.37
C SER A 332 3.68 37.41 -27.92
N ASP A 333 4.16 38.13 -26.94
CA ASP A 333 5.54 37.98 -26.41
C ASP A 333 5.68 36.72 -25.59
N ARG A 334 4.61 36.31 -24.90
CA ARG A 334 4.52 35.02 -24.19
C ARG A 334 4.60 33.84 -25.17
N ILE A 335 3.94 33.91 -26.31
CA ILE A 335 3.96 32.83 -27.34
C ILE A 335 5.37 32.69 -27.96
N LYS A 336 6.07 33.80 -28.22
CA LYS A 336 7.46 33.77 -28.73
C LYS A 336 8.43 33.18 -27.70
N HIS A 337 8.25 33.50 -26.44
CA HIS A 337 9.08 32.96 -25.35
C HIS A 337 8.85 31.46 -25.16
N ILE A 338 7.61 31.00 -25.25
CA ILE A 338 7.23 29.58 -25.26
C ILE A 338 7.86 28.82 -26.44
N HIS A 339 7.98 29.43 -27.60
CA HIS A 339 8.59 28.81 -28.76
C HIS A 339 10.12 28.68 -28.61
N HIS A 340 10.77 29.67 -28.04
CA HIS A 340 12.22 29.66 -27.74
C HIS A 340 12.57 28.64 -26.64
N MET A 341 11.75 28.54 -25.58
CA MET A 341 11.91 27.54 -24.54
C MET A 341 11.68 26.10 -25.04
N LYS A 342 10.80 25.90 -26.04
CA LYS A 342 10.61 24.58 -26.68
C LYS A 342 11.85 24.11 -27.43
N GLU A 343 12.60 24.99 -28.05
CA GLU A 343 13.85 24.62 -28.75
C GLU A 343 14.94 24.24 -27.74
N MET A 344 15.05 24.96 -26.62
CA MET A 344 16.01 24.63 -25.54
C MET A 344 15.67 23.32 -24.84
N HIS A 345 14.37 23.02 -24.62
CA HIS A 345 13.98 21.72 -24.04
C HIS A 345 14.16 20.55 -24.99
N LYS A 346 14.06 20.76 -26.31
CA LYS A 346 14.28 19.72 -27.32
C LYS A 346 15.76 19.30 -27.39
N THR A 347 16.69 20.25 -27.28
CA THR A 347 18.13 19.97 -27.20
C THR A 347 18.54 19.28 -25.89
N ASN A 348 17.89 19.60 -24.76
CA ASN A 348 18.16 18.92 -23.49
C ASN A 348 17.51 17.53 -23.39
N SER A 349 16.39 17.25 -24.07
CA SER A 349 15.76 15.93 -24.06
C SER A 349 16.52 14.88 -24.90
N GLU A 350 17.21 15.29 -25.94
CA GLU A 350 18.03 14.39 -26.77
C GLU A 350 19.29 13.90 -26.03
N ILE A 351 19.81 14.68 -25.07
CA ILE A 351 20.94 14.30 -24.22
C ILE A 351 20.54 13.30 -23.11
N PHE A 352 19.27 13.28 -22.70
CA PHE A 352 18.77 12.40 -21.62
C PHE A 352 18.23 11.04 -22.08
N HIS A 353 18.06 10.79 -23.38
CA HIS A 353 17.53 9.51 -23.89
C HIS A 353 18.55 8.38 -24.01
N SER A 354 19.80 8.59 -23.59
CA SER A 354 20.87 7.59 -23.70
C SER A 354 21.30 6.96 -22.39
N LYS A 355 20.43 6.76 -21.40
CA LYS A 355 20.79 5.90 -20.24
C LYS A 355 19.61 5.23 -19.58
N SER A 356 19.64 3.89 -19.70
CA SER A 356 19.25 2.91 -18.70
C SER A 356 17.76 2.66 -18.47
N TYR A 357 17.33 1.55 -19.01
CA TYR A 357 16.21 0.75 -18.54
C TYR A 357 16.28 0.61 -17.00
N ARG A 358 15.37 1.25 -16.28
CA ARG A 358 15.09 0.95 -14.86
C ARG A 358 13.85 0.07 -14.80
N PRO A 359 13.89 -1.06 -14.05
CA PRO A 359 12.69 -1.86 -13.84
C PRO A 359 11.67 -1.04 -13.06
N ILE A 360 10.42 -1.15 -13.47
CA ILE A 360 9.24 -0.55 -12.84
C ILE A 360 9.06 -1.18 -11.47
N THR A 361 9.69 -0.63 -10.46
CA THR A 361 9.29 -0.85 -9.08
C THR A 361 8.24 0.19 -8.74
N THR A 362 7.03 -0.27 -8.52
CA THR A 362 5.85 0.48 -8.09
C THR A 362 6.04 1.03 -6.66
N ALA A 363 6.88 2.03 -6.52
CA ALA A 363 6.89 2.88 -5.34
C ALA A 363 7.29 4.28 -5.82
N THR A 364 6.38 5.22 -5.69
CA THR A 364 6.64 6.65 -5.82
C THR A 364 7.60 7.07 -4.72
N SER A 365 8.87 6.71 -4.87
CA SER A 365 9.92 7.25 -4.00
C SER A 365 10.07 8.72 -4.35
N ILE A 366 9.75 9.60 -3.42
CA ILE A 366 10.20 10.99 -3.45
C ILE A 366 11.71 10.92 -3.65
N PRO A 367 12.31 11.65 -4.62
CA PRO A 367 13.76 11.64 -4.81
C PRO A 367 14.44 11.86 -3.47
N HIS A 368 15.45 11.07 -3.14
CA HIS A 368 16.21 11.13 -1.90
C HIS A 368 16.96 12.48 -1.83
N SER A 369 16.20 13.55 -1.66
CA SER A 369 16.73 14.88 -1.41
C SER A 369 17.01 14.99 0.08
N LYS A 370 18.26 15.19 0.44
CA LYS A 370 18.75 15.39 1.82
C LYS A 370 18.04 16.53 2.58
N ASN A 371 17.11 17.22 1.93
CA ASN A 371 16.63 18.56 2.30
C ASN A 371 15.14 18.61 2.68
N TYR A 372 14.44 17.46 2.72
CA TYR A 372 13.03 17.41 3.13
C TYR A 372 12.91 16.97 4.59
N THR A 373 12.14 17.73 5.38
CA THR A 373 11.78 17.33 6.75
C THR A 373 10.83 16.11 6.71
N PRO A 374 10.75 15.31 7.78
CA PRO A 374 9.80 14.19 7.85
C PRO A 374 8.35 14.59 7.57
N LEU A 375 7.94 15.81 7.98
CA LEU A 375 6.63 16.39 7.72
C LEU A 375 6.37 16.56 6.22
N LEU A 376 7.32 17.15 5.49
CA LEU A 376 7.21 17.40 4.05
C LEU A 376 7.21 16.08 3.27
N MET A 377 8.04 15.12 3.68
CA MET A 377 8.07 13.78 3.08
C MET A 377 6.75 13.04 3.30
N ALA A 378 6.25 13.00 4.53
CA ALA A 378 4.97 12.38 4.86
C ALA A 378 3.79 13.04 4.11
N ALA A 379 3.84 14.37 3.94
CA ALA A 379 2.83 15.10 3.17
C ALA A 379 2.85 14.73 1.69
N GLY A 380 4.04 14.60 1.08
CA GLY A 380 4.20 14.14 -0.30
C GLY A 380 3.77 12.68 -0.48
N SER A 381 4.17 11.80 0.42
CA SER A 381 3.79 10.38 0.43
C SER A 381 2.32 10.14 0.81
N GLY A 382 1.64 11.15 1.38
CA GLY A 382 0.22 11.09 1.73
C GLY A 382 -0.09 10.41 3.06
N ILE A 383 0.90 10.22 3.93
CA ILE A 383 0.76 9.54 5.24
C ILE A 383 0.14 10.52 6.24
N VAL A 384 -1.18 10.42 6.41
CA VAL A 384 -1.94 11.31 7.30
C VAL A 384 -1.51 11.12 8.75
N GLU A 385 -1.28 9.88 9.17
CA GLU A 385 -0.95 9.50 10.54
C GLU A 385 0.34 10.18 11.05
N ILE A 386 1.38 10.26 10.21
CA ILE A 386 2.63 10.96 10.57
C ILE A 386 2.43 12.48 10.59
N VAL A 387 1.74 13.02 9.59
CA VAL A 387 1.48 14.47 9.49
C VAL A 387 0.68 14.96 10.70
N GLU A 388 -0.37 14.24 11.12
CA GLU A 388 -1.16 14.56 12.31
C GLU A 388 -0.30 14.54 13.57
N LYS A 389 0.46 13.47 13.81
CA LYS A 389 1.31 13.34 15.01
C LYS A 389 2.39 14.43 15.11
N ILE A 390 3.01 14.80 13.98
CA ILE A 390 4.01 15.88 13.97
C ILE A 390 3.37 17.23 14.29
N ILE A 391 2.21 17.56 13.65
CA ILE A 391 1.54 18.83 13.89
C ILE A 391 0.95 18.91 15.29
N GLU A 392 0.43 17.81 15.85
CA GLU A 392 -0.07 17.75 17.22
C GLU A 392 1.05 17.99 18.25
N ARG A 393 2.22 17.40 18.02
CA ARG A 393 3.35 17.51 18.94
C ARG A 393 4.14 18.79 18.77
N TYR A 394 4.31 19.25 17.53
CA TYR A 394 5.11 20.41 17.12
C TYR A 394 4.27 21.29 16.17
N PRO A 395 3.36 22.11 16.68
CA PRO A 395 2.49 22.94 15.85
C PRO A 395 3.26 23.90 14.93
N GLU A 396 4.44 24.36 15.35
CA GLU A 396 5.33 25.22 14.58
C GLU A 396 5.91 24.55 13.33
N ALA A 397 6.01 23.19 13.32
CA ALA A 397 6.51 22.44 12.19
C ALA A 397 5.71 22.66 10.89
N ILE A 398 4.45 23.09 10.99
CA ILE A 398 3.62 23.42 9.84
C ILE A 398 4.18 24.56 8.98
N CYS A 399 5.02 25.40 9.58
CA CYS A 399 5.68 26.53 8.91
C CYS A 399 6.97 26.13 8.21
N HIS A 400 7.45 24.89 8.39
CA HIS A 400 8.68 24.42 7.77
C HIS A 400 8.57 24.39 6.24
N VAL A 401 9.69 24.70 5.60
CA VAL A 401 9.83 24.69 4.14
C VAL A 401 11.07 23.90 3.73
N SER A 402 11.06 23.39 2.51
CA SER A 402 12.25 22.82 1.88
C SER A 402 13.23 23.91 1.44
N GLN A 403 14.40 23.52 0.94
CA GLN A 403 15.35 24.46 0.32
C GLN A 403 14.75 25.20 -0.89
N ASP A 404 13.83 24.58 -1.61
CA ASP A 404 13.10 25.19 -2.72
C ASP A 404 11.86 25.98 -2.23
N GLU A 405 11.76 26.23 -0.93
CA GLU A 405 10.64 26.91 -0.27
C GLU A 405 9.26 26.22 -0.42
N HIS A 406 9.23 24.91 -0.67
CA HIS A 406 7.99 24.15 -0.63
C HIS A 406 7.54 23.93 0.82
N ASN A 407 6.33 24.34 1.16
CA ASN A 407 5.70 24.02 2.44
C ASN A 407 4.89 22.71 2.37
N VAL A 408 4.33 22.31 3.50
CA VAL A 408 3.52 21.09 3.62
C VAL A 408 2.32 21.04 2.66
N LEU A 409 1.69 22.20 2.37
CA LEU A 409 0.56 22.30 1.44
C LEU A 409 1.03 22.18 -0.02
N HIS A 410 2.19 22.76 -0.37
CA HIS A 410 2.82 22.58 -1.68
C HIS A 410 3.08 21.11 -1.94
N MET A 411 3.64 20.39 -0.98
CA MET A 411 3.90 18.94 -1.10
C MET A 411 2.62 18.15 -1.27
N ALA A 412 1.58 18.44 -0.49
CA ALA A 412 0.29 17.74 -0.60
C ALA A 412 -0.39 17.97 -1.96
N VAL A 413 -0.29 19.18 -2.53
CA VAL A 413 -0.85 19.51 -3.84
C VAL A 413 -0.01 18.93 -4.99
N LYS A 414 1.31 19.07 -4.93
CA LYS A 414 2.26 18.52 -5.90
C LYS A 414 2.07 17.02 -6.12
N HIS A 415 1.84 16.28 -5.03
CA HIS A 415 1.63 14.81 -5.05
C HIS A 415 0.15 14.39 -5.00
N ARG A 416 -0.80 15.30 -5.22
CA ARG A 416 -2.26 15.03 -5.27
C ARG A 416 -2.82 14.35 -4.00
N GLN A 417 -2.30 14.66 -2.83
CA GLN A 417 -2.69 14.05 -1.55
C GLN A 417 -3.95 14.69 -0.94
N LEU A 418 -5.13 14.24 -1.41
CA LEU A 418 -6.42 14.83 -1.06
C LEU A 418 -6.76 14.80 0.43
N LYS A 419 -6.37 13.73 1.14
CA LYS A 419 -6.66 13.59 2.57
C LYS A 419 -5.92 14.65 3.37
N ILE A 420 -4.62 14.83 3.11
CA ILE A 420 -3.78 15.84 3.76
C ILE A 420 -4.23 17.25 3.38
N PHE A 421 -4.52 17.51 2.10
CA PHE A 421 -5.08 18.78 1.67
C PHE A 421 -6.35 19.16 2.45
N ASN A 422 -7.29 18.22 2.62
CA ASN A 422 -8.52 18.46 3.37
C ASN A 422 -8.29 18.63 4.88
N MET A 423 -7.29 17.96 5.44
CA MET A 423 -6.87 18.12 6.83
C MET A 423 -6.28 19.52 7.04
N LEU A 424 -5.30 19.92 6.23
CA LEU A 424 -4.67 21.25 6.30
C LEU A 424 -5.66 22.37 6.06
N LYS A 425 -6.67 22.18 5.20
CA LYS A 425 -7.73 23.17 4.95
C LYS A 425 -8.51 23.57 6.20
N LYS A 426 -8.56 22.70 7.20
CA LYS A 426 -9.25 22.97 8.49
C LYS A 426 -8.34 23.69 9.50
N HIS A 427 -7.04 23.74 9.24
CA HIS A 427 -6.06 24.30 10.16
C HIS A 427 -6.00 25.82 10.09
N SER A 428 -5.75 26.49 11.21
CA SER A 428 -5.67 27.95 11.31
C SER A 428 -4.61 28.57 10.39
N ALA A 429 -3.46 27.91 10.23
CA ALA A 429 -2.36 28.35 9.37
C ALA A 429 -2.65 28.23 7.86
N PHE A 430 -3.79 27.67 7.44
CA PHE A 430 -4.07 27.37 6.03
C PHE A 430 -3.89 28.57 5.10
N LYS A 431 -4.36 29.75 5.49
CA LYS A 431 -4.25 30.96 4.67
C LYS A 431 -2.78 31.34 4.42
N SER A 432 -1.94 31.26 5.45
CA SER A 432 -0.52 31.51 5.34
C SER A 432 0.17 30.50 4.43
N LEU A 433 -0.18 29.20 4.53
CA LEU A 433 0.35 28.17 3.66
C LEU A 433 0.02 28.37 2.18
N VAL A 434 -1.19 28.85 1.87
CA VAL A 434 -1.65 29.14 0.50
C VAL A 434 -0.91 30.35 -0.09
N SER A 435 -0.56 31.34 0.73
CA SER A 435 0.06 32.59 0.27
C SER A 435 1.54 32.47 -0.02
N ARG A 436 2.18 31.35 0.35
CA ARG A 436 3.61 31.18 0.14
C ARG A 436 3.94 30.90 -1.32
N ILE A 437 5.04 31.46 -1.79
CA ILE A 437 5.59 31.28 -3.14
C ILE A 437 6.93 30.55 -3.00
N THR A 438 7.26 29.67 -3.93
CA THR A 438 8.51 28.90 -3.92
C THR A 438 9.70 29.73 -4.39
N ALA A 439 10.93 29.23 -4.17
CA ALA A 439 12.15 29.86 -4.65
C ALA A 439 12.16 30.11 -6.17
N GLU A 440 11.41 29.33 -6.95
CA GLU A 440 11.24 29.49 -8.40
C GLU A 440 10.13 30.48 -8.79
N GLY A 441 9.58 31.22 -7.84
CA GLY A 441 8.47 32.15 -8.08
C GLY A 441 7.12 31.46 -8.28
N ARG A 442 7.00 30.17 -7.97
CA ARG A 442 5.79 29.38 -8.20
C ARG A 442 4.84 29.45 -7.02
N THR A 443 3.60 29.77 -7.28
CA THR A 443 2.52 29.70 -6.30
C THR A 443 1.99 28.27 -6.18
N LEU A 444 1.15 28.01 -5.17
CA LEU A 444 0.42 26.75 -5.03
C LEU A 444 -0.34 26.36 -6.31
N PHE A 445 -0.77 27.37 -7.09
CA PHE A 445 -1.51 27.19 -8.33
C PHE A 445 -0.63 26.68 -9.48
N HIS A 446 0.64 27.09 -9.54
CA HIS A 446 1.63 26.52 -10.47
C HIS A 446 1.96 25.07 -10.12
N GLN A 447 2.00 24.72 -8.81
CA GLN A 447 2.32 23.35 -8.39
C GLN A 447 1.29 22.32 -8.88
N ILE A 448 -0.02 22.68 -8.88
CA ILE A 448 -1.05 21.78 -9.40
C ILE A 448 -1.06 21.69 -10.94
N SER A 449 -0.56 22.74 -11.62
CA SER A 449 -0.50 22.76 -13.09
C SER A 449 0.57 21.86 -13.66
N ARG A 450 1.57 21.46 -12.87
CA ARG A 450 2.66 20.58 -13.27
C ARG A 450 2.34 19.10 -13.13
N MET A 451 2.84 18.30 -14.08
CA MET A 451 2.68 16.85 -14.11
C MET A 451 3.91 16.06 -13.63
N GLU A 452 4.97 16.74 -13.18
CA GLU A 452 6.25 16.13 -12.78
C GLU A 452 6.11 14.95 -11.79
N PHE A 453 5.15 15.04 -10.86
CA PHE A 453 4.89 14.02 -9.83
C PHE A 453 3.51 13.38 -9.98
N TYR A 454 2.94 13.49 -11.17
CA TYR A 454 1.69 12.79 -11.48
C TYR A 454 1.95 11.29 -11.58
N VAL A 455 1.29 10.53 -10.73
CA VAL A 455 1.27 9.07 -10.81
C VAL A 455 0.00 8.67 -11.52
N GLU A 456 0.14 7.90 -12.59
CA GLU A 456 -1.03 7.34 -13.28
C GLU A 456 -1.91 6.60 -12.28
N GLN A 457 -3.08 7.16 -12.03
CA GLN A 457 -4.09 6.47 -11.23
C GLN A 457 -4.68 5.37 -12.12
N HIS A 458 -4.95 4.20 -11.53
CA HIS A 458 -5.63 3.10 -12.21
C HIS A 458 -7.12 3.45 -12.47
N LEU A 459 -7.35 4.55 -13.18
CA LEU A 459 -8.66 4.96 -13.64
C LEU A 459 -8.90 4.38 -15.04
N PRO A 460 -10.11 3.89 -15.32
CA PRO A 460 -10.42 3.35 -16.64
C PRO A 460 -10.53 4.48 -17.66
N GLY A 461 -9.45 4.74 -18.37
CA GLY A 461 -9.38 5.67 -19.49
C GLY A 461 -8.81 7.07 -19.17
N VAL A 462 -8.03 7.58 -20.11
CA VAL A 462 -7.27 8.83 -19.98
C VAL A 462 -8.19 10.06 -19.79
N ALA A 463 -9.41 10.05 -20.35
CA ALA A 463 -10.36 11.15 -20.17
C ALA A 463 -10.80 11.34 -18.71
N PHE A 464 -10.83 10.27 -17.92
CA PHE A 464 -11.15 10.35 -16.49
C PHE A 464 -9.95 10.76 -15.65
N GLN A 465 -8.75 10.40 -16.08
CA GLN A 465 -7.51 10.89 -15.46
C GLN A 465 -7.42 12.41 -15.63
N LEU A 466 -7.61 12.91 -16.85
CA LEU A 466 -7.66 14.35 -17.15
C LEU A 466 -8.78 15.06 -16.34
N GLN A 467 -9.95 14.40 -16.19
CA GLN A 467 -11.03 14.95 -15.37
C GLN A 467 -10.60 15.14 -13.91
N ASP A 468 -9.87 14.21 -13.33
CA ASP A 468 -9.45 14.30 -11.91
C ASP A 468 -8.36 15.38 -11.75
N GLU A 469 -7.44 15.54 -12.72
CA GLU A 469 -6.46 16.64 -12.73
C GLU A 469 -7.16 18.01 -12.81
N LEU A 470 -8.10 18.19 -13.73
CA LEU A 470 -8.86 19.44 -13.83
C LEU A 470 -9.74 19.73 -12.58
N ARG A 471 -10.19 18.68 -11.89
CA ARG A 471 -10.87 18.85 -10.59
C ARG A 471 -9.92 19.30 -9.48
N TRP A 472 -8.68 18.79 -9.49
CA TRP A 472 -7.65 19.25 -8.57
C TRP A 472 -7.30 20.72 -8.82
N TYR A 473 -7.07 21.08 -10.07
CA TYR A 473 -6.82 22.46 -10.48
C TYR A 473 -7.92 23.39 -9.97
N GLU A 474 -9.19 23.05 -10.19
CA GLU A 474 -10.32 23.86 -9.74
C GLU A 474 -10.46 23.94 -8.21
N ARG A 475 -10.04 22.89 -7.47
CA ARG A 475 -10.00 22.95 -5.99
C ARG A 475 -8.98 23.97 -5.52
N VAL A 476 -7.81 23.97 -6.11
CA VAL A 476 -6.74 24.92 -5.76
C VAL A 476 -7.12 26.34 -6.20
N ARG A 477 -7.67 26.50 -7.40
CA ARG A 477 -8.16 27.80 -7.89
C ARG A 477 -9.12 28.52 -6.94
N LYS A 478 -9.97 27.76 -6.25
CA LYS A 478 -10.96 28.32 -5.30
C LYS A 478 -10.38 28.80 -3.98
N ILE A 479 -9.18 28.43 -3.64
CA ILE A 479 -8.54 28.78 -2.37
C ILE A 479 -7.40 29.78 -2.52
N VAL A 480 -6.81 29.88 -3.70
CA VAL A 480 -5.73 30.84 -3.95
C VAL A 480 -6.28 32.26 -4.06
N PRO A 481 -5.53 33.28 -3.58
CA PRO A 481 -5.89 34.67 -3.75
C PRO A 481 -6.07 35.05 -5.24
N PRO A 482 -7.02 35.93 -5.59
CA PRO A 482 -7.32 36.30 -6.98
C PRO A 482 -6.10 36.81 -7.77
N HIS A 483 -5.21 37.56 -7.15
CA HIS A 483 -4.00 38.06 -7.80
C HIS A 483 -3.00 36.98 -8.21
N TYR A 484 -3.06 35.75 -7.59
CA TYR A 484 -2.22 34.62 -7.98
C TYR A 484 -2.67 33.96 -9.29
N LEU A 485 -3.87 34.24 -9.76
CA LEU A 485 -4.34 33.74 -11.07
C LEU A 485 -3.52 34.29 -12.24
N MET A 486 -3.03 35.52 -12.11
CA MET A 486 -2.22 36.20 -13.12
C MET A 486 -0.72 36.26 -12.77
N HIS A 487 -0.34 35.64 -11.63
CA HIS A 487 1.05 35.60 -11.24
C HIS A 487 1.88 34.75 -12.21
N CYS A 488 3.06 35.25 -12.59
CA CYS A 488 4.00 34.52 -13.43
C CYS A 488 5.14 33.95 -12.56
N ASP A 489 5.60 32.77 -12.89
CA ASP A 489 6.81 32.18 -12.31
C ASP A 489 8.08 32.85 -12.90
N LYS A 490 9.28 32.41 -12.50
CA LYS A 490 10.55 32.96 -13.03
C LYS A 490 10.71 32.74 -14.54
N ASP A 491 10.00 31.77 -15.10
CA ASP A 491 9.97 31.50 -16.54
C ASP A 491 8.96 32.41 -17.29
N GLY A 492 8.27 33.30 -16.58
CA GLY A 492 7.27 34.21 -17.14
C GLY A 492 5.94 33.56 -17.48
N LEU A 493 5.68 32.33 -17.01
CA LEU A 493 4.49 31.56 -17.28
C LEU A 493 3.46 31.71 -16.17
N THR A 494 2.17 31.86 -16.52
CA THR A 494 1.08 31.73 -15.56
C THR A 494 0.77 30.26 -15.27
N ALA A 495 0.09 30.00 -14.16
CA ALA A 495 -0.33 28.63 -13.84
C ALA A 495 -1.26 28.01 -14.92
N GLU A 496 -2.00 28.82 -15.68
CA GLU A 496 -2.85 28.37 -16.78
C GLU A 496 -2.03 28.00 -18.02
N ASP A 497 -1.01 28.79 -18.35
CA ASP A 497 -0.06 28.47 -19.43
C ASP A 497 0.67 27.15 -19.16
N VAL A 498 1.11 26.96 -17.91
CA VAL A 498 1.76 25.70 -17.46
C VAL A 498 0.78 24.53 -17.56
N LEU A 499 -0.49 24.71 -17.16
CA LEU A 499 -1.50 23.66 -17.27
C LEU A 499 -1.70 23.21 -18.72
N GLU A 500 -1.90 24.16 -19.64
CA GLU A 500 -2.10 23.84 -21.04
C GLU A 500 -0.90 23.12 -21.65
N MET A 501 0.31 23.57 -21.32
CA MET A 501 1.54 23.01 -21.84
C MET A 501 1.78 21.58 -21.32
N GLU A 502 1.73 21.38 -20.02
CA GLU A 502 2.03 20.09 -19.37
C GLU A 502 0.96 19.03 -19.68
N HIS A 503 -0.32 19.43 -19.79
CA HIS A 503 -1.43 18.50 -20.03
C HIS A 503 -1.76 18.29 -21.52
N ARG A 504 -1.04 18.92 -22.44
CA ARG A 504 -1.31 18.85 -23.88
C ARG A 504 -1.30 17.41 -24.44
N LYS A 505 -0.35 16.59 -24.00
CA LYS A 505 -0.26 15.19 -24.42
C LYS A 505 -1.45 14.40 -23.90
N MET A 506 -1.73 14.49 -22.59
CA MET A 506 -2.87 13.82 -21.97
C MET A 506 -4.21 14.27 -22.58
N HIS A 507 -4.37 15.54 -22.89
CA HIS A 507 -5.56 16.08 -23.55
C HIS A 507 -5.76 15.46 -24.95
N LYS A 508 -4.70 15.35 -25.75
CA LYS A 508 -4.75 14.73 -27.08
C LYS A 508 -5.16 13.25 -26.99
N GLU A 509 -4.57 12.51 -26.07
CA GLU A 509 -4.89 11.10 -25.84
C GLU A 509 -6.32 10.93 -25.29
N ALA A 510 -6.76 11.78 -24.35
CA ALA A 510 -8.10 11.77 -23.83
C ALA A 510 -9.16 12.06 -24.90
N LYS A 511 -8.88 12.99 -25.82
CA LYS A 511 -9.74 13.30 -26.97
C LYS A 511 -9.89 12.10 -27.91
N GLY A 512 -8.80 11.41 -28.24
CA GLY A 512 -8.84 10.18 -29.07
C GLY A 512 -9.67 9.10 -28.38
N TRP A 513 -9.31 8.78 -27.15
CA TRP A 513 -9.95 7.72 -26.36
C TRP A 513 -11.46 7.94 -26.17
N ILE A 514 -11.91 9.16 -25.82
CA ILE A 514 -13.34 9.42 -25.59
C ILE A 514 -14.14 9.36 -26.88
N LYS A 515 -13.56 9.79 -28.01
CA LYS A 515 -14.18 9.75 -29.33
C LYS A 515 -14.39 8.31 -29.80
N GLU A 516 -13.35 7.49 -29.74
CA GLU A 516 -13.40 6.07 -30.12
C GLU A 516 -14.40 5.30 -29.24
N THR A 517 -14.35 5.55 -27.91
CA THR A 517 -15.28 4.93 -26.97
C THR A 517 -16.73 5.32 -27.24
N ALA A 518 -17.00 6.60 -27.49
CA ALA A 518 -18.35 7.07 -27.79
C ALA A 518 -18.87 6.49 -29.11
N GLN A 519 -18.03 6.39 -30.13
CA GLN A 519 -18.39 5.82 -31.43
C GLN A 519 -18.74 4.33 -31.32
N SER A 520 -17.87 3.54 -30.66
CA SER A 520 -18.10 2.10 -30.46
C SER A 520 -19.38 1.84 -29.65
N CYS A 521 -19.58 2.59 -28.56
CA CYS A 521 -20.76 2.42 -27.72
C CYS A 521 -22.04 2.92 -28.38
N SER A 522 -21.98 3.95 -29.25
CA SER A 522 -23.10 4.39 -30.06
C SER A 522 -23.58 3.28 -30.99
N THR A 523 -22.66 2.60 -31.69
CA THR A 523 -22.95 1.46 -32.55
C THR A 523 -23.68 0.34 -31.81
N VAL A 524 -23.17 -0.04 -30.64
CA VAL A 524 -23.81 -1.05 -29.78
C VAL A 524 -25.22 -0.60 -29.35
N SER A 525 -25.39 0.67 -28.95
CA SER A 525 -26.67 1.20 -28.55
C SER A 525 -27.70 1.17 -29.67
N VAL A 526 -27.29 1.47 -30.91
CA VAL A 526 -28.16 1.38 -32.11
C VAL A 526 -28.55 -0.07 -32.37
N LEU A 527 -27.60 -1.01 -32.29
CA LEU A 527 -27.91 -2.45 -32.44
C LEU A 527 -28.92 -2.94 -31.40
N VAL A 528 -28.79 -2.53 -30.14
CA VAL A 528 -29.76 -2.87 -29.09
C VAL A 528 -31.13 -2.26 -29.42
N ALA A 529 -31.17 -0.98 -29.83
CA ALA A 529 -32.42 -0.32 -30.20
C ALA A 529 -33.16 -1.05 -31.36
N THR A 530 -32.40 -1.49 -32.39
CA THR A 530 -33.00 -2.23 -33.51
C THR A 530 -33.54 -3.58 -33.13
N VAL A 531 -32.84 -4.32 -32.25
CA VAL A 531 -33.33 -5.63 -31.75
C VAL A 531 -34.57 -5.46 -30.91
N VAL A 532 -34.61 -4.50 -30.00
CA VAL A 532 -35.75 -4.19 -29.15
C VAL A 532 -36.96 -3.72 -30.00
N PHE A 533 -36.72 -2.87 -30.99
CA PHE A 533 -37.73 -2.42 -31.90
C PHE A 533 -38.36 -3.59 -32.69
N ALA A 534 -37.54 -4.53 -33.16
CA ALA A 534 -38.03 -5.75 -33.84
C ALA A 534 -38.86 -6.63 -32.89
N ALA A 535 -38.47 -6.74 -31.62
CA ALA A 535 -39.21 -7.51 -30.61
C ALA A 535 -40.61 -6.95 -30.34
N ALA A 536 -40.79 -5.64 -30.43
CA ALA A 536 -42.11 -4.99 -30.30
C ALA A 536 -43.10 -5.42 -31.37
N TYR A 537 -42.62 -5.79 -32.57
CA TYR A 537 -43.47 -6.28 -33.68
C TYR A 537 -43.62 -7.79 -33.68
N THR A 538 -42.72 -8.55 -33.13
CA THR A 538 -42.80 -10.02 -33.01
C THR A 538 -43.42 -10.43 -31.67
N ILE A 539 -44.70 -10.17 -31.52
CA ILE A 539 -45.44 -10.37 -30.28
C ILE A 539 -45.48 -11.87 -29.89
N PRO A 540 -45.05 -12.24 -28.66
CA PRO A 540 -45.14 -13.64 -28.20
C PRO A 540 -46.58 -14.18 -28.20
N GLY A 541 -46.77 -15.32 -28.84
CA GLY A 541 -48.08 -15.96 -28.95
C GLY A 541 -48.94 -15.46 -30.12
N GLY A 542 -48.48 -14.48 -30.90
CA GLY A 542 -49.17 -13.96 -32.08
C GLY A 542 -50.40 -13.11 -31.74
N THR A 543 -51.17 -12.77 -32.80
CA THR A 543 -52.37 -11.99 -32.74
C THR A 543 -53.62 -12.89 -33.04
N ASN A 544 -54.74 -12.62 -32.40
CA ASN A 544 -56.01 -13.27 -32.67
C ASN A 544 -56.48 -12.88 -34.06
N GLN A 545 -56.76 -13.85 -34.92
CA GLN A 545 -57.17 -13.63 -36.32
C GLN A 545 -58.46 -12.83 -36.45
N ASN A 546 -59.35 -12.87 -35.46
CA ASN A 546 -60.65 -12.20 -35.50
C ASN A 546 -60.59 -10.73 -35.12
N ASN A 547 -59.73 -10.35 -34.16
CA ASN A 547 -59.74 -9.00 -33.57
C ASN A 547 -58.39 -8.30 -33.70
N GLY A 548 -57.35 -8.92 -34.27
CA GLY A 548 -56.03 -8.35 -34.41
C GLY A 548 -55.32 -8.07 -33.07
N THR A 549 -55.89 -8.44 -31.93
CA THR A 549 -55.31 -8.18 -30.61
C THR A 549 -54.35 -9.29 -30.19
N PRO A 550 -53.28 -8.98 -29.40
CA PRO A 550 -52.39 -10.01 -28.86
C PRO A 550 -53.11 -11.04 -28.05
N VAL A 551 -52.82 -12.33 -28.26
CA VAL A 551 -53.47 -13.46 -27.56
C VAL A 551 -53.30 -13.38 -26.05
N PHE A 552 -52.19 -12.84 -25.56
CA PHE A 552 -51.87 -12.74 -24.13
C PHE A 552 -52.17 -11.36 -23.49
N LEU A 553 -53.03 -10.54 -24.10
CA LEU A 553 -53.27 -9.15 -23.65
C LEU A 553 -53.71 -9.08 -22.14
N GLY A 554 -54.43 -10.07 -21.63
CA GLY A 554 -54.86 -10.14 -20.22
C GLY A 554 -53.82 -10.69 -19.26
N SER A 555 -52.63 -11.11 -19.72
CA SER A 555 -51.57 -11.68 -18.87
C SER A 555 -50.71 -10.62 -18.22
N ARG A 556 -50.45 -10.74 -16.89
CA ARG A 556 -49.51 -9.89 -16.18
C ARG A 556 -48.08 -9.98 -16.73
N VAL A 557 -47.67 -11.15 -17.24
CA VAL A 557 -46.36 -11.37 -17.83
C VAL A 557 -46.26 -10.66 -19.19
N PHE A 558 -47.34 -10.57 -19.95
CA PHE A 558 -47.37 -9.80 -21.20
C PHE A 558 -47.28 -8.29 -20.94
N LEU A 559 -47.97 -7.80 -19.92
CA LEU A 559 -47.79 -6.39 -19.50
C LEU A 559 -46.34 -6.09 -19.08
N PHE A 560 -45.70 -6.99 -18.29
CA PHE A 560 -44.34 -6.86 -17.91
C PHE A 560 -43.39 -6.88 -19.13
N PHE A 561 -43.58 -7.79 -20.09
CA PHE A 561 -42.89 -7.84 -21.35
C PHE A 561 -42.97 -6.49 -22.09
N THR A 562 -44.16 -5.95 -22.30
CA THR A 562 -44.37 -4.71 -23.06
C THR A 562 -43.73 -3.51 -22.35
N VAL A 563 -43.86 -3.39 -21.03
CA VAL A 563 -43.26 -2.30 -20.27
C VAL A 563 -41.73 -2.37 -20.31
N THR A 564 -41.14 -3.55 -20.10
CA THR A 564 -39.68 -3.71 -20.13
C THR A 564 -39.10 -3.45 -21.53
N ASP A 565 -39.84 -3.83 -22.58
CA ASP A 565 -39.45 -3.62 -23.97
C ASP A 565 -39.43 -2.13 -24.33
N VAL A 566 -40.50 -1.38 -24.01
CA VAL A 566 -40.55 0.07 -24.23
C VAL A 566 -39.45 0.81 -23.43
N VAL A 567 -39.24 0.41 -22.17
CA VAL A 567 -38.17 1.02 -21.32
C VAL A 567 -36.80 0.72 -21.90
N ALA A 568 -36.57 -0.49 -22.43
CA ALA A 568 -35.30 -0.86 -23.08
C ALA A 568 -35.05 -0.01 -24.32
N LEU A 569 -36.08 0.17 -25.18
CA LEU A 569 -35.99 1.00 -26.38
C LEU A 569 -35.66 2.46 -26.06
N VAL A 570 -36.43 3.08 -25.16
CA VAL A 570 -36.21 4.47 -24.74
C VAL A 570 -34.82 4.66 -24.17
N SER A 571 -34.39 3.76 -23.29
CA SER A 571 -33.05 3.81 -22.67
C SER A 571 -31.92 3.69 -23.72
N SER A 572 -32.09 2.81 -24.69
CA SER A 572 -31.13 2.64 -25.78
C SER A 572 -31.04 3.90 -26.65
N LEU A 573 -32.15 4.49 -27.04
CA LEU A 573 -32.18 5.73 -27.82
C LEU A 573 -31.55 6.93 -27.04
N VAL A 574 -31.85 7.07 -25.75
CA VAL A 574 -31.21 8.08 -24.90
C VAL A 574 -29.70 7.88 -24.86
N SER A 575 -29.22 6.63 -24.76
CA SER A 575 -27.80 6.31 -24.80
C SER A 575 -27.14 6.74 -26.13
N VAL A 576 -27.80 6.47 -27.28
CA VAL A 576 -27.35 6.94 -28.61
C VAL A 576 -27.21 8.46 -28.64
N VAL A 577 -28.23 9.19 -28.16
CA VAL A 577 -28.21 10.68 -28.13
C VAL A 577 -27.04 11.18 -27.27
N MET A 578 -26.77 10.54 -26.12
CA MET A 578 -25.65 10.94 -25.25
C MET A 578 -24.30 10.74 -25.95
N PHE A 579 -24.07 9.60 -26.60
CA PHE A 579 -22.83 9.35 -27.33
C PHE A 579 -22.68 10.27 -28.55
N LEU A 580 -23.76 10.52 -29.31
CA LEU A 580 -23.74 11.46 -30.41
C LEU A 580 -23.44 12.89 -29.97
N SER A 581 -23.99 13.30 -28.80
CA SER A 581 -23.70 14.59 -28.18
C SER A 581 -22.23 14.73 -27.75
N ILE A 582 -21.52 13.61 -27.47
CA ILE A 582 -20.08 13.64 -27.25
C ILE A 582 -19.35 13.88 -28.57
N LEU A 583 -19.71 13.15 -29.61
CA LEU A 583 -19.04 13.22 -30.94
C LEU A 583 -19.13 14.60 -31.57
N THR A 584 -20.20 15.36 -31.30
CA THR A 584 -20.42 16.72 -31.78
C THR A 584 -19.87 17.83 -30.89
N SER A 585 -19.24 17.47 -29.74
CA SER A 585 -18.68 18.45 -28.82
C SER A 585 -17.34 19.04 -29.31
N PRO A 586 -16.93 20.26 -28.92
CA PRO A 586 -15.71 20.90 -29.41
C PRO A 586 -14.43 20.29 -28.82
N PHE A 587 -14.52 19.47 -27.78
CA PHE A 587 -13.37 18.82 -27.09
C PHE A 587 -12.32 19.79 -26.55
N GLU A 588 -12.74 20.92 -25.99
CA GLU A 588 -11.86 21.83 -25.29
C GLU A 588 -11.37 21.20 -23.97
N LEU A 589 -10.21 21.68 -23.45
CA LEU A 589 -9.63 21.16 -22.21
C LEU A 589 -10.63 21.17 -21.05
N TRP A 590 -11.40 22.27 -20.93
CA TRP A 590 -12.36 22.46 -19.82
C TRP A 590 -13.62 21.60 -19.94
N ASP A 591 -13.96 21.11 -21.15
CA ASP A 591 -15.06 20.17 -21.36
C ASP A 591 -14.82 18.83 -20.64
N PHE A 592 -13.57 18.43 -20.50
CA PHE A 592 -13.19 17.21 -19.77
C PHE A 592 -13.40 17.29 -18.27
N ARG A 593 -13.63 18.49 -17.71
CA ARG A 593 -13.91 18.64 -16.29
C ARG A 593 -15.26 18.06 -15.86
N ARG A 594 -16.31 18.30 -16.62
CA ARG A 594 -17.70 17.92 -16.26
C ARG A 594 -18.50 17.36 -17.41
N SER A 595 -18.49 18.04 -18.55
CA SER A 595 -19.40 17.81 -19.68
C SER A 595 -19.15 16.43 -20.31
N LEU A 596 -18.01 16.20 -20.91
CA LEU A 596 -17.70 15.00 -21.68
C LEU A 596 -17.71 13.72 -20.84
N PRO A 597 -16.97 13.60 -19.70
CA PRO A 597 -17.01 12.40 -18.90
C PRO A 597 -18.37 12.17 -18.22
N GLY A 598 -19.15 13.26 -17.99
CA GLY A 598 -20.51 13.17 -17.46
C GLY A 598 -21.47 12.55 -18.47
N LYS A 599 -21.46 13.03 -19.72
CA LYS A 599 -22.26 12.49 -20.84
C LYS A 599 -21.88 11.03 -21.09
N LEU A 600 -20.56 10.70 -21.11
CA LEU A 600 -20.08 9.35 -21.29
C LEU A 600 -20.58 8.40 -20.19
N SER A 601 -20.46 8.80 -18.93
CA SER A 601 -20.94 8.00 -17.80
C SER A 601 -22.46 7.78 -17.85
N LEU A 602 -23.21 8.79 -18.25
CA LEU A 602 -24.66 8.71 -18.40
C LEU A 602 -25.07 7.82 -19.58
N GLY A 603 -24.39 7.95 -20.72
CA GLY A 603 -24.57 7.08 -21.88
C GLY A 603 -24.35 5.61 -21.52
N PHE A 604 -23.25 5.30 -20.83
CA PHE A 604 -23.02 3.95 -20.31
C PHE A 604 -24.10 3.44 -19.36
N ALA A 605 -24.60 4.30 -18.46
CA ALA A 605 -25.64 3.93 -17.51
C ALA A 605 -26.94 3.55 -18.25
N PHE A 606 -27.37 4.33 -19.26
CA PHE A 606 -28.54 4.04 -20.06
C PHE A 606 -28.36 2.82 -20.96
N LEU A 607 -27.20 2.64 -21.58
CA LEU A 607 -26.88 1.46 -22.37
C LEU A 607 -26.97 0.20 -21.51
N PHE A 608 -26.34 0.23 -20.34
CA PHE A 608 -26.39 -0.89 -19.40
C PHE A 608 -27.81 -1.22 -18.96
N PHE A 609 -28.57 -0.18 -18.59
CA PHE A 609 -29.96 -0.35 -18.18
C PHE A 609 -30.84 -0.91 -19.32
N SER A 610 -30.63 -0.45 -20.53
CA SER A 610 -31.28 -1.01 -21.72
C SER A 610 -31.00 -2.50 -21.92
N LEU A 611 -29.72 -2.92 -21.79
CA LEU A 611 -29.33 -4.34 -21.90
C LEU A 611 -30.00 -5.21 -20.80
N VAL A 612 -30.07 -4.71 -19.57
CA VAL A 612 -30.78 -5.43 -18.48
C VAL A 612 -32.27 -5.58 -18.81
N CYS A 613 -32.91 -4.49 -19.27
CA CYS A 613 -34.33 -4.55 -19.68
C CYS A 613 -34.53 -5.48 -20.85
N THR A 614 -33.66 -5.53 -21.85
CA THR A 614 -33.73 -6.46 -22.98
C THR A 614 -33.62 -7.90 -22.51
N MET A 615 -32.76 -8.22 -21.56
CA MET A 615 -32.70 -9.59 -20.97
C MET A 615 -33.97 -9.95 -20.21
N LEU A 616 -34.58 -9.00 -19.51
CA LEU A 616 -35.86 -9.21 -18.84
C LEU A 616 -36.99 -9.43 -19.84
N THR A 617 -37.05 -8.66 -20.95
CA THR A 617 -37.97 -8.81 -22.04
C THR A 617 -37.85 -10.20 -22.68
N PHE A 618 -36.61 -10.61 -23.01
CA PHE A 618 -36.37 -11.98 -23.54
C PHE A 618 -36.83 -13.06 -22.58
N SER A 619 -36.56 -12.91 -21.30
CA SER A 619 -36.97 -13.86 -20.28
C SER A 619 -38.49 -13.94 -20.10
N ALA A 620 -39.19 -12.79 -20.22
CA ALA A 620 -40.65 -12.74 -20.22
C ALA A 620 -41.24 -13.45 -21.45
N THR A 621 -40.62 -13.31 -22.64
CA THR A 621 -40.97 -14.01 -23.87
C THR A 621 -40.88 -15.53 -23.69
N VAL A 622 -39.76 -16.01 -23.13
CA VAL A 622 -39.55 -17.44 -22.84
C VAL A 622 -40.63 -17.97 -21.88
N LEU A 623 -40.97 -17.21 -20.82
CA LEU A 623 -42.04 -17.60 -19.89
C LEU A 623 -43.40 -17.66 -20.55
N LEU A 624 -43.71 -16.71 -21.44
CA LEU A 624 -44.99 -16.71 -22.18
C LEU A 624 -45.10 -17.92 -23.12
N THR A 625 -43.99 -18.28 -23.80
CA THR A 625 -43.96 -19.39 -24.77
C THR A 625 -44.03 -20.75 -24.08
N ILE A 626 -43.32 -20.96 -22.95
CA ILE A 626 -43.23 -22.26 -22.25
C ILE A 626 -44.50 -22.52 -21.38
N ARG A 627 -45.28 -21.49 -21.03
CA ARG A 627 -46.45 -21.64 -20.16
C ARG A 627 -47.53 -22.58 -20.73
N PHE A 628 -47.48 -22.91 -22.01
CA PHE A 628 -48.41 -23.85 -22.67
C PHE A 628 -48.08 -25.33 -22.38
N GLU A 629 -46.89 -25.68 -21.90
CA GLU A 629 -46.54 -27.05 -21.53
C GLU A 629 -46.32 -27.17 -20.01
N ASN A 630 -46.77 -28.28 -19.45
CA ASN A 630 -46.93 -28.58 -18.02
C ASN A 630 -45.59 -28.63 -17.20
N HIS A 631 -44.49 -27.99 -17.65
CA HIS A 631 -43.15 -28.07 -17.08
C HIS A 631 -42.69 -26.77 -16.33
N ARG A 632 -43.47 -26.36 -15.33
CA ARG A 632 -43.21 -25.11 -14.54
C ARG A 632 -41.80 -24.99 -13.94
N LYS A 633 -41.17 -26.06 -13.50
CA LYS A 633 -39.85 -26.03 -12.83
C LYS A 633 -38.73 -25.72 -13.82
N TRP A 634 -38.81 -26.28 -15.03
CA TRP A 634 -37.82 -26.09 -16.09
C TRP A 634 -37.78 -24.64 -16.58
N ALA A 635 -38.91 -24.05 -16.79
CA ALA A 635 -39.03 -22.67 -17.24
C ALA A 635 -38.45 -21.66 -16.25
N SER A 636 -38.64 -21.90 -14.95
CA SER A 636 -38.08 -21.04 -13.90
C SER A 636 -36.55 -21.10 -13.85
N ILE A 637 -35.96 -22.28 -14.05
CA ILE A 637 -34.49 -22.45 -14.06
C ILE A 637 -33.90 -21.75 -15.30
N LEU A 638 -34.51 -21.94 -16.48
CA LEU A 638 -34.08 -21.24 -17.71
C LEU A 638 -34.23 -19.74 -17.58
N PHE A 639 -35.31 -19.22 -17.01
CA PHE A 639 -35.53 -17.82 -16.74
C PHE A 639 -34.40 -17.25 -15.84
N CYS A 640 -34.17 -17.88 -14.70
CA CYS A 640 -33.14 -17.45 -13.77
C CYS A 640 -31.72 -17.47 -14.42
N SER A 641 -31.40 -18.52 -15.17
CA SER A 641 -30.08 -18.65 -15.81
C SER A 641 -29.88 -17.62 -16.94
N ALA A 642 -30.90 -17.39 -17.78
CA ALA A 642 -30.81 -16.45 -18.88
C ALA A 642 -30.68 -14.99 -18.43
N VAL A 643 -31.25 -14.63 -17.28
CA VAL A 643 -31.11 -13.27 -16.71
C VAL A 643 -29.85 -13.15 -15.86
N PHE A 644 -29.64 -14.08 -14.92
CA PHE A 644 -28.64 -13.92 -13.87
C PHE A 644 -27.21 -14.06 -14.41
N PHE A 645 -26.97 -14.99 -15.34
CA PHE A 645 -25.65 -15.29 -15.83
C PHE A 645 -25.02 -14.14 -16.65
N PRO A 646 -25.69 -13.58 -17.69
CA PRO A 646 -25.14 -12.46 -18.44
C PRO A 646 -25.02 -11.18 -17.62
N VAL A 647 -26.00 -10.89 -16.74
CA VAL A 647 -25.96 -9.72 -15.85
C VAL A 647 -24.82 -9.84 -14.84
N ALA A 648 -24.59 -11.02 -14.26
CA ALA A 648 -23.50 -11.25 -13.32
C ALA A 648 -22.12 -11.12 -13.97
N ILE A 649 -21.93 -11.69 -15.17
CA ILE A 649 -20.69 -11.55 -15.93
C ILE A 649 -20.45 -10.08 -16.29
N PHE A 650 -21.46 -9.42 -16.84
CA PHE A 650 -21.34 -8.02 -17.21
C PHE A 650 -21.02 -7.14 -16.01
N TRP A 651 -21.71 -7.34 -14.86
CA TRP A 651 -21.44 -6.67 -13.60
C TRP A 651 -20.00 -6.84 -13.14
N ARG A 652 -19.47 -8.07 -13.23
CA ARG A 652 -18.09 -8.38 -12.85
C ARG A 652 -17.07 -7.74 -13.79
N MET A 653 -17.31 -7.74 -15.09
CA MET A 653 -16.40 -7.17 -16.10
C MET A 653 -16.42 -5.64 -16.10
N GLN A 654 -17.56 -5.03 -15.83
CA GLN A 654 -17.73 -3.58 -15.79
C GLN A 654 -17.50 -2.96 -14.41
N PHE A 655 -16.92 -3.71 -13.48
CA PHE A 655 -16.64 -3.22 -12.10
C PHE A 655 -15.92 -1.86 -12.03
N PRO A 656 -14.96 -1.50 -12.92
CA PRO A 656 -14.39 -0.16 -12.93
C PRO A 656 -15.40 0.94 -13.25
N LEU A 657 -16.31 0.71 -14.20
CA LEU A 657 -17.38 1.65 -14.57
C LEU A 657 -18.42 1.78 -13.44
N TYR A 658 -18.70 0.72 -12.68
CA TYR A 658 -19.57 0.77 -11.53
C TYR A 658 -19.13 1.81 -10.49
N LYS A 659 -17.84 1.91 -10.19
CA LYS A 659 -17.31 2.95 -9.31
C LYS A 659 -17.60 4.36 -9.81
N MET A 660 -17.70 4.54 -11.12
CA MET A 660 -18.03 5.81 -11.74
C MET A 660 -19.52 6.11 -11.66
N ILE A 661 -20.38 5.14 -11.96
CA ILE A 661 -21.83 5.22 -11.82
C ILE A 661 -22.19 5.48 -10.35
N GLN A 662 -21.56 4.81 -9.40
CA GLN A 662 -21.74 5.03 -7.96
C GLN A 662 -21.33 6.47 -7.54
N ARG A 663 -20.23 7.01 -8.08
CA ARG A 663 -19.84 8.41 -7.86
C ARG A 663 -20.86 9.39 -8.44
N PHE A 664 -21.41 9.09 -9.61
CA PHE A 664 -22.46 9.88 -10.25
C PHE A 664 -23.75 9.84 -9.46
N LEU A 665 -24.24 8.67 -9.06
CA LEU A 665 -25.42 8.48 -8.23
C LEU A 665 -25.30 9.19 -6.87
N LYS A 666 -24.17 9.06 -6.19
CA LYS A 666 -23.92 9.81 -4.94
C LYS A 666 -24.01 11.32 -5.12
N ARG A 667 -23.56 11.85 -6.27
CA ARG A 667 -23.70 13.28 -6.59
C ARG A 667 -25.14 13.66 -6.86
N LEU A 668 -25.85 12.85 -7.66
CA LEU A 668 -27.26 13.05 -7.97
C LEU A 668 -28.10 13.05 -6.69
N PHE A 669 -27.88 12.08 -5.80
CA PHE A 669 -28.52 12.01 -4.49
C PHE A 669 -28.22 13.24 -3.62
N LYS A 670 -26.96 13.70 -3.65
CA LYS A 670 -26.58 14.92 -2.92
C LYS A 670 -27.28 16.17 -3.47
N THR A 671 -27.37 16.30 -4.78
CA THR A 671 -28.06 17.41 -5.45
C THR A 671 -29.56 17.34 -5.21
N LEU A 672 -30.18 16.17 -5.29
CA LEU A 672 -31.59 15.93 -4.97
C LEU A 672 -31.90 16.25 -3.49
N LYS A 673 -31.02 15.82 -2.58
CA LYS A 673 -31.16 16.14 -1.15
C LYS A 673 -31.01 17.62 -0.86
N GLN A 674 -30.26 18.37 -1.66
CA GLN A 674 -30.15 19.83 -1.57
C GLN A 674 -31.30 20.54 -2.26
N ALA A 675 -31.94 19.91 -3.24
CA ALA A 675 -33.10 20.46 -3.94
C ALA A 675 -34.43 20.24 -3.20
N ILE A 676 -34.48 19.32 -2.22
CA ILE A 676 -35.66 19.12 -1.37
C ILE A 676 -35.66 20.24 -0.32
N PRO A 677 -36.67 21.14 -0.33
CA PRO A 677 -36.76 22.21 0.65
C PRO A 677 -36.82 21.65 2.07
N THR A 678 -36.03 22.18 2.98
CA THR A 678 -35.95 21.78 4.41
C THR A 678 -37.31 21.90 5.14
N THR A 679 -38.29 22.55 4.57
CA THR A 679 -39.67 22.65 5.06
C THR A 679 -40.39 21.30 5.13
N PHE A 680 -40.06 20.30 4.27
CA PHE A 680 -40.71 18.97 4.31
C PHE A 680 -40.16 18.08 5.42
N ILE A 681 -38.90 18.23 5.81
CA ILE A 681 -38.23 17.40 6.84
C ILE A 681 -38.71 17.81 8.24
N ASN A 682 -38.97 19.10 8.48
CA ASN A 682 -39.48 19.60 9.76
C ASN A 682 -40.94 19.24 10.04
N TYR A 683 -41.73 18.89 9.02
CA TYR A 683 -43.12 18.44 9.21
C TYR A 683 -43.22 17.01 9.73
N SER A 684 -42.29 16.15 9.34
CA SER A 684 -42.25 14.75 9.79
C SER A 684 -41.76 14.62 11.24
N THR A 685 -40.75 15.41 11.64
CA THR A 685 -40.21 15.40 13.01
C THR A 685 -41.15 16.04 14.05
N LYS A 686 -41.93 17.05 13.67
CA LYS A 686 -42.94 17.63 14.57
C LYS A 686 -44.12 16.70 14.82
N ARG A 687 -44.44 15.79 13.90
CA ARG A 687 -45.52 14.81 14.09
C ARG A 687 -45.14 13.67 15.03
N THR A 688 -43.89 13.25 15.05
CA THR A 688 -43.39 12.23 15.98
C THR A 688 -43.22 12.76 17.41
N HIS A 689 -42.86 14.01 17.58
CA HIS A 689 -42.78 14.62 18.93
C HIS A 689 -44.16 14.91 19.57
N ARG A 690 -45.23 15.11 18.79
CA ARG A 690 -46.58 15.30 19.33
C ARG A 690 -47.26 14.00 19.76
N ILE A 691 -46.82 12.85 19.25
CA ILE A 691 -47.38 11.56 19.64
C ILE A 691 -46.73 11.05 20.97
N ASN A 692 -45.51 11.43 21.28
CA ASN A 692 -44.81 10.97 22.51
C ASN A 692 -45.16 11.81 23.78
N TYR A 693 -45.85 12.93 23.66
CA TYR A 693 -46.29 13.72 24.84
C TYR A 693 -47.67 13.34 25.38
N HIS A 694 -48.40 12.39 24.72
CA HIS A 694 -49.76 11.97 25.19
C HIS A 694 -49.75 10.59 25.87
N ILE A 695 -48.60 9.96 26.11
CA ILE A 695 -48.54 8.63 26.73
C ILE A 695 -48.00 8.68 28.20
N HIS A 696 -47.71 9.85 28.76
CA HIS A 696 -47.18 9.95 30.11
C HIS A 696 -48.07 10.68 31.13
N TYR A 697 -49.38 10.73 30.92
CA TYR A 697 -50.32 11.10 31.98
C TYR A 697 -51.60 10.27 31.80
N HIS A 698 -51.56 9.02 32.30
CA HIS A 698 -52.68 8.34 32.99
C HIS A 698 -52.10 7.17 33.76
#